data_1102b6e9264887780fc268b33bf8cb0c
#
_entry.id   1102b6e9264887780fc268b33bf8cb0c
#
_cell.length_a   1.000
_cell.length_b   1.000
_cell.length_c   1.000
_cell.angle_alpha   90.00
_cell.angle_beta   90.00
_cell.angle_gamma   90.00
#
_symmetry.space_group_name_H-M   'P 1'
#
loop_
_entity.id
_entity.type
_entity.pdbx_description
1 polymer ?
#
loop_
_entity_poly.entity_id
_entity_poly.type
_entity_poly.pdbx_seq_one_letter_code
_entity_poly.pdbx_strand_id
1 'polypeptide(L)'
;MGLFDKIFGNYSKKELAKIEPIKNKVLELESKYADMSDEELGGQTAILRGKLDELSTLDDVLPDALAVCREAAFRVLGKKPYPVQIIGAIVLHQGRIAEMKTGEGKTLVACLAAYANSLTGKGVHVVTVNDYLAKFQSEEMGKVFHFLNTSIGVVLTGMNKEQKREAYNADITYGTNNEFGFDYLRDNMVIYKKDKVQREHAFAIVDEVDSILIDEARTPLIISGQGDKSTKLYSLADRFAKTLKPVTVVEMDDKADNDLLDGDYIIDEKAKTATLTKSGVKKAEKAFNVINLMDADNMTLAHHINQAIKANGVMKKDIDYVVKDGEVLIVDEFTGRIMQGRRFNDGLHQAIEAKEGVEIARESKTIATITYQNYFRLYGKLSGMTGTALTEEDEFREIYKLDVIEIPTNKPVIRVDHPDVVFKTEKGKFNAVIEQVIECHKKGQPVLVGTVSVEKSEYLSRLLKNKGIKHEVLNAKHHDREAMIVAQAGKYGAVTIATNMAGRGTDIMLGGNAEYKSLADLQKMGYSEEVAVEAAGFSNTQDEEVLAARAEYKKLYAKYSDEVKELAEKVREAGGLYIIGTERHESRRIDNQLRGRSGRQGDPGESTFFLSLEDDLMRIFGGERITAMMDTLKVDENTPIQSKMLTGVIESSQKKIEGRNFNIRKNVLNYDDVMNTQREIIYKQRQQVLDGEDLHENILGMIKEFVEDSVNMYITDEDVQDNWNLQGLKERLMGIITVEDDFNYTPQELDEITKQDIIDLLEDRALKIYAKREEDLGQELLHEIERVVLLKVVDTKWMAHIDDMDELKKGIGLRSYGQKNPVVEYRMEGMDMFDDMVASIREDTVRMLFTIQVRKNSAAPKREDVLKPGEHHNMTVRKAKKPGRNDLCPCGSGKKYKNCCGAGNGVQADEAEQEENSSDSSEE
;
A
#
# COMPACT_ATOMS: atom_id res chain seq x y z
N MET A 1 -3.37 -6.79 35.07
CA MET A 1 -2.58 -5.75 35.78
C MET A 1 -1.49 -6.45 36.57
N GLY A 2 -0.25 -6.36 36.08
CA GLY A 2 0.90 -6.97 36.74
C GLY A 2 1.26 -6.26 38.04
N LEU A 3 2.03 -6.94 38.89
CA LEU A 3 2.52 -6.39 40.16
C LEU A 3 3.36 -5.11 39.93
N PHE A 4 4.00 -4.99 38.77
CA PHE A 4 4.75 -3.83 38.31
C PHE A 4 3.87 -2.58 38.07
N ASP A 5 2.69 -2.74 37.48
CA ASP A 5 1.74 -1.64 37.26
C ASP A 5 1.24 -1.02 38.57
N LYS A 6 1.16 -1.85 39.65
CA LYS A 6 0.77 -1.36 40.96
C LYS A 6 1.88 -0.57 41.68
N ILE A 7 3.15 -0.80 41.34
CA ILE A 7 4.30 -0.18 42.02
C ILE A 7 4.77 1.08 41.30
N PHE A 8 4.74 1.08 39.92
CA PHE A 8 5.29 2.16 39.10
C PHE A 8 4.24 3.08 38.47
N GLY A 9 2.96 2.76 38.59
CA GLY A 9 1.84 3.50 38.01
C GLY A 9 1.75 3.26 36.47
N ASN A 10 0.54 3.37 35.92
CA ASN A 10 0.34 3.26 34.46
C ASN A 10 1.07 4.43 33.78
N TYR A 11 1.95 4.13 32.79
CA TYR A 11 2.71 5.10 32.01
C TYR A 11 1.81 6.22 31.45
N SER A 12 0.69 5.84 30.81
CA SER A 12 -0.27 6.81 30.26
C SER A 12 -0.79 7.78 31.33
N LYS A 13 -1.05 7.32 32.57
CA LYS A 13 -1.52 8.23 33.65
C LYS A 13 -0.49 9.29 34.04
N LYS A 14 0.79 8.95 34.03
CA LYS A 14 1.87 9.91 34.32
C LYS A 14 1.99 10.94 33.22
N GLU A 15 1.89 10.51 31.96
CA GLU A 15 1.96 11.41 30.82
C GLU A 15 0.72 12.30 30.71
N LEU A 16 -0.48 11.76 30.99
CA LEU A 16 -1.71 12.55 31.07
C LEU A 16 -1.62 13.66 32.12
N ALA A 17 -0.98 13.38 33.27
CA ALA A 17 -0.77 14.40 34.31
C ALA A 17 0.10 15.57 33.83
N LYS A 18 1.03 15.35 32.89
CA LYS A 18 1.83 16.43 32.27
C LYS A 18 1.03 17.24 31.25
N ILE A 19 0.07 16.61 30.59
CA ILE A 19 -0.79 17.23 29.57
C ILE A 19 -1.92 18.04 30.21
N GLU A 20 -2.36 17.66 31.41
CA GLU A 20 -3.47 18.28 32.14
C GLU A 20 -3.37 19.81 32.28
N PRO A 21 -2.20 20.40 32.62
CA PRO A 21 -2.07 21.85 32.69
C PRO A 21 -2.30 22.54 31.32
N ILE A 22 -1.85 21.94 30.21
CA ILE A 22 -2.02 22.50 28.86
C ILE A 22 -3.51 22.46 28.50
N LYS A 23 -4.18 21.32 28.74
CA LYS A 23 -5.65 21.18 28.53
C LYS A 23 -6.41 22.25 29.32
N ASN A 24 -6.06 22.47 30.60
CA ASN A 24 -6.74 23.45 31.44
C ASN A 24 -6.58 24.88 30.90
N LYS A 25 -5.37 25.24 30.39
CA LYS A 25 -5.16 26.54 29.71
C LYS A 25 -6.07 26.69 28.48
N VAL A 26 -6.23 25.64 27.66
CA VAL A 26 -7.16 25.66 26.51
C VAL A 26 -8.58 25.93 26.94
N LEU A 27 -9.03 25.31 28.05
CA LEU A 27 -10.40 25.51 28.59
C LEU A 27 -10.57 26.91 29.19
N GLU A 28 -9.56 27.47 29.86
CA GLU A 28 -9.58 28.83 30.40
C GLU A 28 -9.68 29.90 29.30
N LEU A 29 -9.16 29.63 28.11
CA LEU A 29 -9.23 30.53 26.95
C LEU A 29 -10.60 30.48 26.25
N GLU A 30 -11.53 29.60 26.64
CA GLU A 30 -12.85 29.42 26.01
C GLU A 30 -13.63 30.71 25.94
N SER A 31 -13.78 31.45 27.07
CA SER A 31 -14.54 32.71 27.11
C SER A 31 -13.92 33.78 26.18
N LYS A 32 -12.60 33.87 26.12
CA LYS A 32 -11.89 34.83 25.26
C LYS A 32 -12.28 34.68 23.79
N TYR A 33 -12.33 33.45 23.28
CA TYR A 33 -12.61 33.18 21.88
C TYR A 33 -14.09 33.05 21.57
N ALA A 34 -14.93 32.70 22.57
CA ALA A 34 -16.38 32.69 22.42
C ALA A 34 -16.98 34.08 22.25
N ASP A 35 -16.37 35.12 22.87
CA ASP A 35 -16.81 36.50 22.78
C ASP A 35 -16.39 37.20 21.45
N MET A 36 -15.50 36.61 20.65
CA MET A 36 -15.05 37.16 19.37
C MET A 36 -16.11 37.02 18.27
N SER A 37 -16.17 37.99 17.36
CA SER A 37 -16.93 37.85 16.12
C SER A 37 -16.35 36.78 15.21
N ASP A 38 -17.09 36.32 14.19
CA ASP A 38 -16.59 35.33 13.23
C ASP A 38 -15.39 35.85 12.45
N GLU A 39 -15.36 37.13 12.10
CA GLU A 39 -14.21 37.76 11.42
C GLU A 39 -12.97 37.83 12.30
N GLU A 40 -13.13 38.20 13.58
CA GLU A 40 -12.03 38.23 14.55
C GLU A 40 -11.47 36.83 14.84
N LEU A 41 -12.35 35.83 14.97
CA LEU A 41 -11.93 34.44 15.20
C LEU A 41 -11.23 33.85 13.97
N GLY A 42 -11.75 34.09 12.76
CA GLY A 42 -11.12 33.72 11.51
C GLY A 42 -9.74 34.37 11.29
N GLY A 43 -9.58 35.62 11.76
CA GLY A 43 -8.30 36.33 11.71
C GLY A 43 -7.21 35.85 12.67
N GLN A 44 -7.55 34.98 13.65
CA GLN A 44 -6.59 34.51 14.66
C GLN A 44 -5.44 33.69 14.05
N THR A 45 -5.65 33.00 12.93
CA THR A 45 -4.60 32.24 12.24
C THR A 45 -3.42 33.15 11.86
N ALA A 46 -3.68 34.33 11.31
CA ALA A 46 -2.62 35.28 10.95
C ALA A 46 -1.89 35.80 12.20
N ILE A 47 -2.63 36.06 13.29
CA ILE A 47 -2.05 36.53 14.56
C ILE A 47 -1.15 35.43 15.18
N LEU A 48 -1.60 34.17 15.15
CA LEU A 48 -0.84 33.05 15.70
C LEU A 48 0.42 32.76 14.86
N ARG A 49 0.34 32.85 13.53
CA ARG A 49 1.50 32.76 12.64
C ARG A 49 2.50 33.89 12.94
N GLY A 50 2.06 35.13 13.08
CA GLY A 50 2.91 36.25 13.44
C GLY A 50 3.64 36.06 14.77
N LYS A 51 3.01 35.47 15.79
CA LYS A 51 3.67 35.10 17.05
C LYS A 51 4.79 34.06 16.88
N LEU A 52 4.64 33.10 15.95
CA LEU A 52 5.69 32.12 15.65
C LEU A 52 6.91 32.77 14.99
N ASP A 53 6.69 33.77 14.13
CA ASP A 53 7.77 34.54 13.51
C ASP A 53 8.54 35.41 14.52
N GLU A 54 7.92 35.80 15.66
CA GLU A 54 8.47 36.59 16.74
C GLU A 54 9.21 35.81 17.85
N LEU A 55 9.78 34.63 17.54
CA LEU A 55 10.61 33.82 18.49
C LEU A 55 9.80 32.95 19.48
N SER A 56 8.49 32.79 19.30
CA SER A 56 7.68 31.81 20.05
C SER A 56 7.80 30.42 19.45
N THR A 57 7.81 29.41 20.29
CA THR A 57 7.71 28.02 19.82
C THR A 57 6.26 27.64 19.50
N LEU A 58 6.07 26.59 18.72
CA LEU A 58 4.72 26.09 18.45
C LEU A 58 4.01 25.64 19.75
N ASP A 59 4.77 25.14 20.74
CA ASP A 59 4.22 24.78 22.06
C ASP A 59 3.68 25.97 22.85
N ASP A 60 4.27 27.18 22.67
CA ASP A 60 3.81 28.39 23.35
C ASP A 60 2.46 28.87 22.83
N VAL A 61 2.21 28.72 21.54
CA VAL A 61 0.93 29.10 20.88
C VAL A 61 -0.10 27.98 20.87
N LEU A 62 0.29 26.76 21.23
CA LEU A 62 -0.59 25.58 21.17
C LEU A 62 -1.90 25.74 21.94
N PRO A 63 -1.94 26.28 23.19
CA PRO A 63 -3.22 26.46 23.91
C PRO A 63 -4.16 27.39 23.18
N ASP A 64 -3.67 28.52 22.64
CA ASP A 64 -4.46 29.48 21.86
C ASP A 64 -4.94 28.83 20.55
N ALA A 65 -4.08 28.12 19.81
CA ALA A 65 -4.44 27.45 18.56
C ALA A 65 -5.56 26.40 18.76
N LEU A 66 -5.44 25.56 19.80
CA LEU A 66 -6.45 24.54 20.11
C LEU A 66 -7.78 25.19 20.56
N ALA A 67 -7.73 26.30 21.32
CA ALA A 67 -8.93 27.02 21.76
C ALA A 67 -9.65 27.69 20.59
N VAL A 68 -8.91 28.33 19.66
CA VAL A 68 -9.45 28.93 18.42
C VAL A 68 -10.12 27.85 17.56
N CYS A 69 -9.46 26.75 17.29
CA CYS A 69 -10.00 25.67 16.47
C CYS A 69 -11.20 24.99 17.14
N ARG A 70 -11.20 24.85 18.46
CA ARG A 70 -12.32 24.31 19.24
C ARG A 70 -13.58 25.17 19.13
N GLU A 71 -13.44 26.49 19.22
CA GLU A 71 -14.56 27.43 19.06
C GLU A 71 -15.05 27.45 17.60
N ALA A 72 -14.14 27.47 16.63
CA ALA A 72 -14.48 27.39 15.22
C ALA A 72 -15.27 26.10 14.89
N ALA A 73 -14.82 24.94 15.40
CA ALA A 73 -15.52 23.67 15.24
C ALA A 73 -16.94 23.72 15.84
N PHE A 74 -17.11 24.37 16.97
CA PHE A 74 -18.43 24.54 17.57
C PHE A 74 -19.33 25.40 16.69
N ARG A 75 -18.86 26.56 16.21
CA ARG A 75 -19.67 27.48 15.38
C ARG A 75 -20.02 26.85 14.02
N VAL A 76 -19.07 26.19 13.40
CA VAL A 76 -19.23 25.70 12.03
C VAL A 76 -19.94 24.34 11.97
N LEU A 77 -19.58 23.40 12.87
CA LEU A 77 -20.10 22.04 12.87
C LEU A 77 -21.19 21.80 13.93
N GLY A 78 -21.39 22.72 14.86
CA GLY A 78 -22.25 22.51 16.04
C GLY A 78 -21.66 21.48 17.03
N LYS A 79 -20.43 21.05 16.84
CA LYS A 79 -19.73 20.02 17.63
C LYS A 79 -18.63 20.68 18.46
N LYS A 80 -18.83 20.83 19.76
CA LYS A 80 -17.80 21.37 20.67
C LYS A 80 -16.88 20.26 21.14
N PRO A 81 -15.57 20.28 20.80
CA PRO A 81 -14.62 19.26 21.25
C PRO A 81 -14.59 19.09 22.77
N TYR A 82 -14.69 17.85 23.24
CA TYR A 82 -14.63 17.50 24.66
C TYR A 82 -13.22 17.65 25.23
N PRO A 83 -13.07 17.79 26.56
CA PRO A 83 -11.76 17.85 27.21
C PRO A 83 -10.83 16.67 26.88
N VAL A 84 -11.38 15.47 26.71
CA VAL A 84 -10.63 14.27 26.32
C VAL A 84 -10.09 14.36 24.87
N GLN A 85 -10.83 15.04 24.00
CA GLN A 85 -10.40 15.28 22.61
C GLN A 85 -9.28 16.32 22.54
N ILE A 86 -9.28 17.31 23.43
CA ILE A 86 -8.15 18.25 23.57
C ILE A 86 -6.89 17.51 24.01
N ILE A 87 -7.00 16.58 24.98
CA ILE A 87 -5.88 15.72 25.38
C ILE A 87 -5.36 14.93 24.19
N GLY A 88 -6.24 14.30 23.41
CA GLY A 88 -5.86 13.57 22.18
C GLY A 88 -5.11 14.44 21.18
N ALA A 89 -5.58 15.68 20.96
CA ALA A 89 -4.93 16.63 20.05
C ALA A 89 -3.53 17.04 20.53
N ILE A 90 -3.32 17.22 21.84
CA ILE A 90 -2.01 17.50 22.43
C ILE A 90 -1.08 16.29 22.24
N VAL A 91 -1.56 15.06 22.46
CA VAL A 91 -0.78 13.83 22.25
C VAL A 91 -0.32 13.72 20.78
N LEU A 92 -1.23 13.98 19.81
CA LEU A 92 -0.88 14.01 18.39
C LEU A 92 0.16 15.09 18.09
N HIS A 93 -0.03 16.30 18.66
CA HIS A 93 0.94 17.37 18.49
C HIS A 93 2.35 17.00 19.00
N GLN A 94 2.42 16.23 20.08
CA GLN A 94 3.69 15.73 20.64
C GLN A 94 4.38 14.65 19.79
N GLY A 95 3.82 14.23 18.65
CA GLY A 95 4.37 13.16 17.83
C GLY A 95 4.21 11.77 18.47
N ARG A 96 3.04 11.48 19.03
CA ARG A 96 2.72 10.24 19.75
C ARG A 96 1.44 9.62 19.23
N ILE A 97 1.11 8.41 19.65
CA ILE A 97 -0.14 7.73 19.30
C ILE A 97 -1.19 7.98 20.40
N ALA A 98 -2.32 8.55 19.99
CA ALA A 98 -3.50 8.68 20.83
C ALA A 98 -4.38 7.44 20.68
N GLU A 99 -4.40 6.54 21.69
CA GLU A 99 -5.37 5.47 21.72
C GLU A 99 -6.70 6.01 22.28
N MET A 100 -7.65 6.20 21.38
CA MET A 100 -9.01 6.64 21.71
C MET A 100 -10.01 5.59 21.24
N LYS A 101 -10.89 5.16 22.15
CA LYS A 101 -11.89 4.14 21.81
C LYS A 101 -12.73 4.58 20.62
N THR A 102 -13.26 3.61 19.89
CA THR A 102 -14.08 3.87 18.69
C THR A 102 -15.32 4.68 19.09
N GLY A 103 -15.67 5.68 18.27
CA GLY A 103 -16.79 6.58 18.55
C GLY A 103 -16.46 7.78 19.45
N GLU A 104 -15.21 7.98 19.88
CA GLU A 104 -14.78 9.13 20.68
C GLU A 104 -14.48 10.39 19.82
N GLY A 105 -14.72 10.36 18.50
CA GLY A 105 -14.56 11.50 17.62
C GLY A 105 -13.11 11.82 17.24
N LYS A 106 -12.32 10.80 16.89
CA LYS A 106 -10.93 10.92 16.45
C LYS A 106 -10.72 11.93 15.33
N THR A 107 -11.65 12.02 14.37
CA THR A 107 -11.59 12.98 13.25
C THR A 107 -11.50 14.43 13.75
N LEU A 108 -12.26 14.77 14.79
CA LEU A 108 -12.23 16.11 15.39
C LEU A 108 -10.93 16.37 16.15
N VAL A 109 -10.35 15.31 16.75
CA VAL A 109 -9.03 15.37 17.40
C VAL A 109 -7.92 15.65 16.37
N ALA A 110 -7.97 14.96 15.23
CA ALA A 110 -7.05 15.21 14.13
C ALA A 110 -7.20 16.64 13.58
N CYS A 111 -8.42 17.16 13.46
CA CYS A 111 -8.69 18.54 13.05
C CYS A 111 -7.97 19.56 13.95
N LEU A 112 -8.11 19.43 15.27
CA LEU A 112 -7.45 20.30 16.24
C LEU A 112 -5.92 20.26 16.10
N ALA A 113 -5.35 19.05 16.02
CA ALA A 113 -3.90 18.86 15.91
C ALA A 113 -3.36 19.33 14.55
N ALA A 114 -4.09 19.07 13.46
CA ALA A 114 -3.70 19.49 12.12
C ALA A 114 -3.68 21.01 12.01
N TYR A 115 -4.72 21.69 12.49
CA TYR A 115 -4.75 23.15 12.52
C TYR A 115 -3.58 23.74 13.29
N ALA A 116 -3.34 23.29 14.54
CA ALA A 116 -2.25 23.81 15.34
C ALA A 116 -0.88 23.67 14.66
N ASN A 117 -0.64 22.53 13.98
CA ASN A 117 0.64 22.28 13.31
C ASN A 117 0.73 22.95 11.92
N SER A 118 -0.40 23.26 11.26
CA SER A 118 -0.42 23.97 9.99
C SER A 118 0.05 25.43 10.10
N LEU A 119 0.04 25.99 11.31
CA LEU A 119 0.56 27.35 11.58
C LEU A 119 2.01 27.52 11.16
N THR A 120 2.81 26.45 11.13
CA THR A 120 4.20 26.49 10.68
C THR A 120 4.37 26.76 9.18
N GLY A 121 3.30 26.64 8.36
CA GLY A 121 3.35 26.78 6.91
C GLY A 121 4.06 25.64 6.16
N LYS A 122 4.62 24.63 6.88
CA LYS A 122 5.38 23.53 6.27
C LYS A 122 4.50 22.43 5.68
N GLY A 123 3.19 22.45 5.91
CA GLY A 123 2.23 21.44 5.50
C GLY A 123 2.04 20.30 6.50
N VAL A 124 0.80 19.86 6.61
CA VAL A 124 0.39 18.74 7.46
C VAL A 124 -0.35 17.72 6.59
N HIS A 125 0.08 16.47 6.63
CA HIS A 125 -0.60 15.38 5.95
C HIS A 125 -1.49 14.63 6.95
N VAL A 126 -2.78 14.48 6.63
CA VAL A 126 -3.72 13.62 7.36
C VAL A 126 -3.95 12.38 6.51
N VAL A 127 -3.41 11.26 7.00
CA VAL A 127 -3.35 10.00 6.27
C VAL A 127 -4.52 9.12 6.66
N THR A 128 -5.30 8.67 5.69
CA THR A 128 -6.46 7.79 5.87
C THR A 128 -6.27 6.46 5.15
N VAL A 129 -7.12 5.47 5.46
CA VAL A 129 -7.03 4.12 4.87
C VAL A 129 -7.70 3.98 3.51
N ASN A 130 -8.49 4.96 3.04
CA ASN A 130 -9.12 4.94 1.73
C ASN A 130 -9.57 6.32 1.26
N ASP A 131 -9.84 6.44 -0.05
CA ASP A 131 -10.26 7.69 -0.71
C ASP A 131 -11.59 8.23 -0.19
N TYR A 132 -12.54 7.34 0.16
CA TYR A 132 -13.83 7.75 0.72
C TYR A 132 -13.65 8.54 2.02
N LEU A 133 -12.86 8.02 2.96
CA LEU A 133 -12.58 8.71 4.22
C LEU A 133 -11.77 9.98 4.01
N ALA A 134 -10.78 9.95 3.11
CA ALA A 134 -10.00 11.14 2.77
C ALA A 134 -10.91 12.27 2.27
N LYS A 135 -11.80 11.99 1.33
CA LYS A 135 -12.76 12.94 0.79
C LYS A 135 -13.75 13.39 1.85
N PHE A 136 -14.40 12.46 2.55
CA PHE A 136 -15.42 12.78 3.54
C PHE A 136 -14.88 13.64 4.70
N GLN A 137 -13.73 13.23 5.26
CA GLN A 137 -13.11 13.97 6.37
C GLN A 137 -12.57 15.33 5.93
N SER A 138 -12.00 15.43 4.73
CA SER A 138 -11.51 16.72 4.20
C SER A 138 -12.65 17.70 3.95
N GLU A 139 -13.80 17.24 3.48
CA GLU A 139 -14.99 18.09 3.27
C GLU A 139 -15.61 18.54 4.60
N GLU A 140 -15.75 17.64 5.58
CA GLU A 140 -16.33 17.95 6.88
C GLU A 140 -15.42 18.90 7.69
N MET A 141 -14.14 18.58 7.83
CA MET A 141 -13.18 19.39 8.59
C MET A 141 -12.74 20.64 7.83
N GLY A 142 -12.78 20.58 6.49
CA GLY A 142 -12.44 21.70 5.62
C GLY A 142 -13.24 22.96 5.91
N LYS A 143 -14.49 22.84 6.39
CA LYS A 143 -15.29 23.99 6.81
C LYS A 143 -14.65 24.75 7.96
N VAL A 144 -14.13 24.01 8.95
CA VAL A 144 -13.44 24.59 10.11
C VAL A 144 -12.15 25.27 9.66
N PHE A 145 -11.40 24.63 8.76
CA PHE A 145 -10.16 25.18 8.24
C PHE A 145 -10.40 26.42 7.39
N HIS A 146 -11.39 26.40 6.49
CA HIS A 146 -11.76 27.58 5.69
C HIS A 146 -12.24 28.74 6.56
N PHE A 147 -13.04 28.46 7.59
CA PHE A 147 -13.46 29.48 8.55
C PHE A 147 -12.26 30.14 9.25
N LEU A 148 -11.20 29.38 9.50
CA LEU A 148 -9.95 29.84 10.09
C LEU A 148 -8.92 30.34 9.06
N ASN A 149 -9.30 30.58 7.81
CA ASN A 149 -8.42 31.01 6.71
C ASN A 149 -7.20 30.10 6.52
N THR A 150 -7.40 28.78 6.67
CA THR A 150 -6.38 27.74 6.46
C THR A 150 -6.77 26.95 5.23
N SER A 151 -5.82 26.77 4.30
CA SER A 151 -6.05 26.03 3.07
C SER A 151 -6.06 24.52 3.29
N ILE A 152 -6.93 23.82 2.57
CA ILE A 152 -7.03 22.36 2.61
C ILE A 152 -7.00 21.78 1.19
N GLY A 153 -6.30 20.67 1.03
CA GLY A 153 -6.28 19.87 -0.19
C GLY A 153 -6.63 18.42 0.10
N VAL A 154 -7.07 17.70 -0.91
CA VAL A 154 -7.28 16.25 -0.86
C VAL A 154 -6.62 15.59 -2.05
N VAL A 155 -5.91 14.48 -1.80
CA VAL A 155 -5.26 13.67 -2.82
C VAL A 155 -5.99 12.34 -2.92
N LEU A 156 -6.57 12.09 -4.10
CA LEU A 156 -7.37 10.91 -4.40
C LEU A 156 -6.77 10.16 -5.60
N THR A 157 -7.12 8.89 -5.70
CA THR A 157 -6.75 8.05 -6.84
C THR A 157 -7.30 8.64 -8.14
N GLY A 158 -6.47 8.66 -9.20
CA GLY A 158 -6.86 9.15 -10.52
C GLY A 158 -6.71 10.65 -10.77
N MET A 159 -6.32 11.45 -9.77
CA MET A 159 -6.05 12.89 -9.96
C MET A 159 -4.81 13.11 -10.85
N ASN A 160 -4.86 14.17 -11.67
CA ASN A 160 -3.73 14.59 -12.48
C ASN A 160 -2.66 15.31 -11.64
N LYS A 161 -1.48 15.56 -12.25
CA LYS A 161 -0.32 16.17 -11.55
C LYS A 161 -0.59 17.60 -11.05
N GLU A 162 -1.31 18.40 -11.82
CA GLU A 162 -1.63 19.79 -11.46
C GLU A 162 -2.54 19.81 -10.22
N GLN A 163 -3.61 19.02 -10.23
CA GLN A 163 -4.53 18.87 -9.10
C GLN A 163 -3.82 18.37 -7.85
N LYS A 164 -2.95 17.36 -7.97
CA LYS A 164 -2.15 16.85 -6.85
C LYS A 164 -1.22 17.93 -6.29
N ARG A 165 -0.53 18.67 -7.17
CA ARG A 165 0.38 19.74 -6.73
C ARG A 165 -0.37 20.85 -5.99
N GLU A 166 -1.54 21.23 -6.45
CA GLU A 166 -2.39 22.19 -5.76
C GLU A 166 -2.79 21.66 -4.37
N ALA A 167 -3.22 20.40 -4.29
CA ALA A 167 -3.58 19.75 -3.03
C ALA A 167 -2.40 19.67 -2.03
N TYR A 168 -1.20 19.33 -2.49
CA TYR A 168 -0.01 19.26 -1.63
C TYR A 168 0.50 20.65 -1.21
N ASN A 169 0.20 21.71 -1.96
CA ASN A 169 0.56 23.08 -1.59
C ASN A 169 -0.36 23.68 -0.53
N ALA A 170 -1.47 23.04 -0.22
CA ALA A 170 -2.34 23.47 0.88
C ALA A 170 -1.65 23.34 2.26
N ASP A 171 -2.14 24.08 3.25
CA ASP A 171 -1.63 24.00 4.63
C ASP A 171 -1.86 22.61 5.25
N ILE A 172 -2.99 21.98 4.89
CA ILE A 172 -3.39 20.65 5.36
C ILE A 172 -3.81 19.83 4.14
N THR A 173 -3.23 18.64 3.98
CA THR A 173 -3.55 17.73 2.87
C THR A 173 -4.04 16.40 3.39
N TYR A 174 -5.26 16.02 3.00
CA TYR A 174 -5.81 14.69 3.25
C TYR A 174 -5.48 13.76 2.08
N GLY A 175 -5.26 12.48 2.37
CA GLY A 175 -5.05 11.47 1.33
C GLY A 175 -4.86 10.09 1.92
N THR A 176 -4.74 9.10 1.04
CA THR A 176 -4.46 7.72 1.48
C THR A 176 -2.98 7.48 1.65
N ASN A 177 -2.63 6.55 2.53
CA ASN A 177 -1.27 6.07 2.71
C ASN A 177 -0.62 5.63 1.38
N ASN A 178 -1.40 4.98 0.50
CA ASN A 178 -0.96 4.53 -0.81
C ASN A 178 -0.61 5.69 -1.73
N GLU A 179 -1.50 6.67 -1.89
CA GLU A 179 -1.27 7.80 -2.80
C GLU A 179 -0.08 8.64 -2.35
N PHE A 180 0.04 8.93 -1.04
CA PHE A 180 1.20 9.64 -0.52
C PHE A 180 2.52 8.91 -0.80
N GLY A 181 2.56 7.60 -0.58
CA GLY A 181 3.77 6.83 -0.83
C GLY A 181 4.08 6.63 -2.31
N PHE A 182 3.07 6.42 -3.16
CA PHE A 182 3.27 6.33 -4.61
C PHE A 182 3.68 7.67 -5.22
N ASP A 183 3.13 8.78 -4.74
CA ASP A 183 3.53 10.11 -5.22
C ASP A 183 4.98 10.42 -4.81
N TYR A 184 5.42 10.02 -3.61
CA TYR A 184 6.83 10.09 -3.22
C TYR A 184 7.74 9.32 -4.19
N LEU A 185 7.38 8.09 -4.53
CA LEU A 185 8.16 7.31 -5.49
C LEU A 185 8.18 7.97 -6.88
N ARG A 186 7.02 8.46 -7.36
CA ARG A 186 6.92 9.15 -8.65
C ARG A 186 7.74 10.43 -8.70
N ASP A 187 7.73 11.21 -7.62
CA ASP A 187 8.50 12.46 -7.50
C ASP A 187 10.01 12.23 -7.56
N ASN A 188 10.46 11.05 -7.12
CA ASN A 188 11.86 10.67 -7.21
C ASN A 188 12.24 10.03 -8.58
N MET A 189 11.32 10.01 -9.54
CA MET A 189 11.53 9.53 -10.91
C MET A 189 11.36 10.63 -11.96
N VAL A 190 11.00 11.86 -11.57
CA VAL A 190 10.79 12.96 -12.52
C VAL A 190 12.11 13.51 -13.04
N ILE A 191 12.11 14.01 -14.29
CA ILE A 191 13.29 14.61 -14.93
C ILE A 191 13.35 16.12 -14.68
N TYR A 192 12.21 16.76 -14.39
CA TYR A 192 12.11 18.20 -14.14
C TYR A 192 11.50 18.50 -12.77
N LYS A 193 12.09 19.44 -12.04
CA LYS A 193 11.61 19.89 -10.71
C LYS A 193 10.13 20.30 -10.74
N LYS A 194 9.69 20.95 -11.83
CA LYS A 194 8.28 21.35 -12.01
C LYS A 194 7.30 20.18 -12.08
N ASP A 195 7.76 18.95 -12.32
CA ASP A 195 6.91 17.77 -12.39
C ASP A 195 6.71 17.11 -11.03
N LYS A 196 7.43 17.53 -9.99
CA LYS A 196 7.20 17.11 -8.61
C LYS A 196 5.87 17.66 -8.11
N VAL A 197 5.17 16.85 -7.30
CA VAL A 197 3.89 17.23 -6.72
C VAL A 197 3.97 17.45 -5.22
N GLN A 198 4.81 16.70 -4.50
CA GLN A 198 4.94 16.81 -3.04
C GLN A 198 5.92 17.91 -2.60
N ARG A 199 5.67 18.43 -1.40
CA ARG A 199 6.60 19.25 -0.63
C ARG A 199 7.40 18.37 0.35
N GLU A 200 8.12 19.00 1.28
CA GLU A 200 8.83 18.32 2.36
C GLU A 200 7.85 17.57 3.29
N HIS A 201 8.32 16.45 3.87
CA HIS A 201 7.57 15.64 4.81
C HIS A 201 7.68 16.19 6.24
N ALA A 202 6.95 17.27 6.54
CA ALA A 202 7.07 17.97 7.82
C ALA A 202 6.33 17.23 8.95
N PHE A 203 5.03 17.00 8.82
CA PHE A 203 4.21 16.34 9.83
C PHE A 203 3.12 15.46 9.21
N ALA A 204 2.98 14.23 9.73
CA ALA A 204 1.87 13.35 9.39
C ALA A 204 1.07 12.94 10.62
N ILE A 205 -0.27 12.99 10.48
CA ILE A 205 -1.24 12.41 11.40
C ILE A 205 -1.87 11.21 10.72
N VAL A 206 -1.63 10.00 11.25
CA VAL A 206 -2.12 8.76 10.66
C VAL A 206 -3.40 8.33 11.36
N ASP A 207 -4.54 8.38 10.66
CA ASP A 207 -5.81 7.85 11.15
C ASP A 207 -5.83 6.32 11.01
N GLU A 208 -6.33 5.63 12.02
CA GLU A 208 -6.26 4.17 12.12
C GLU A 208 -4.82 3.64 11.95
N VAL A 209 -3.91 4.23 12.75
CA VAL A 209 -2.46 4.02 12.66
C VAL A 209 -2.02 2.56 12.72
N ASP A 210 -2.75 1.72 13.44
CA ASP A 210 -2.51 0.28 13.53
C ASP A 210 -2.84 -0.46 12.23
N SER A 211 -3.82 0.00 11.42
CA SER A 211 -4.05 -0.55 10.10
C SER A 211 -2.91 -0.24 9.16
N ILE A 212 -2.51 1.02 9.11
CA ILE A 212 -1.54 1.51 8.13
C ILE A 212 -0.12 1.05 8.49
N LEU A 213 0.30 1.24 9.75
CA LEU A 213 1.69 0.99 10.16
C LEU A 213 1.96 -0.45 10.61
N ILE A 214 0.94 -1.26 10.87
CA ILE A 214 1.10 -2.66 11.27
C ILE A 214 0.56 -3.60 10.19
N ASP A 215 -0.75 -3.52 9.85
CA ASP A 215 -1.37 -4.50 8.95
C ASP A 215 -0.88 -4.37 7.52
N GLU A 216 -0.95 -3.17 6.95
CA GLU A 216 -0.51 -2.91 5.57
C GLU A 216 1.02 -2.87 5.42
N ALA A 217 1.77 -2.70 6.52
CA ALA A 217 3.21 -2.60 6.51
C ALA A 217 3.96 -3.93 6.30
N ARG A 218 3.27 -4.99 5.91
CA ARG A 218 3.87 -6.29 5.53
C ARG A 218 4.40 -6.30 4.11
N THR A 219 3.82 -5.49 3.23
CA THR A 219 4.20 -5.39 1.83
C THR A 219 4.67 -3.98 1.49
N PRO A 220 5.78 -3.83 0.78
CA PRO A 220 6.25 -2.51 0.35
C PRO A 220 5.31 -1.91 -0.71
N LEU A 221 5.44 -0.61 -0.91
CA LEU A 221 4.91 0.09 -2.08
C LEU A 221 5.85 -0.16 -3.25
N ILE A 222 5.32 -0.61 -4.38
CA ILE A 222 6.10 -0.98 -5.56
C ILE A 222 5.49 -0.30 -6.79
N ILE A 223 6.30 0.45 -7.53
CA ILE A 223 5.97 0.88 -8.88
C ILE A 223 6.60 -0.13 -9.84
N SER A 224 5.77 -0.74 -10.66
CA SER A 224 6.19 -1.77 -11.61
C SER A 224 6.10 -1.28 -13.05
N GLY A 225 7.06 -1.67 -13.89
CA GLY A 225 7.03 -1.51 -15.33
C GLY A 225 6.87 -2.84 -16.07
N GLN A 226 6.75 -2.81 -17.37
CA GLN A 226 6.65 -4.02 -18.18
C GLN A 226 8.00 -4.73 -18.24
N GLY A 227 8.04 -6.01 -17.88
CA GLY A 227 9.19 -6.88 -18.03
C GLY A 227 9.21 -7.62 -19.39
N ASP A 228 10.33 -8.22 -19.69
CA ASP A 228 10.60 -8.83 -21.00
C ASP A 228 10.24 -10.32 -21.09
N LYS A 229 9.89 -10.98 -19.96
CA LYS A 229 9.72 -12.44 -19.91
C LYS A 229 8.41 -12.94 -20.53
N SER A 230 8.47 -14.14 -21.13
CA SER A 230 7.36 -14.76 -21.84
C SER A 230 6.32 -15.37 -20.90
N THR A 231 5.03 -15.15 -21.18
CA THR A 231 3.88 -15.67 -20.41
C THR A 231 3.58 -17.16 -20.65
N LYS A 232 4.21 -17.80 -21.63
CA LYS A 232 3.89 -19.19 -22.05
C LYS A 232 4.22 -20.23 -20.98
N LEU A 233 5.30 -20.03 -20.20
CA LEU A 233 5.73 -20.98 -19.18
C LEU A 233 4.73 -21.09 -18.03
N TYR A 234 4.05 -20.01 -17.66
CA TYR A 234 3.01 -20.03 -16.61
C TYR A 234 1.86 -20.98 -16.95
N SER A 235 1.36 -20.92 -18.19
CA SER A 235 0.29 -21.83 -18.64
C SER A 235 0.71 -23.29 -18.68
N LEU A 236 2.00 -23.55 -19.02
CA LEU A 236 2.55 -24.92 -19.03
C LEU A 236 2.73 -25.43 -17.61
N ALA A 237 3.30 -24.62 -16.72
CA ALA A 237 3.51 -24.94 -15.32
C ALA A 237 2.18 -25.17 -14.57
N ASP A 238 1.15 -24.36 -14.83
CA ASP A 238 -0.19 -24.55 -14.25
C ASP A 238 -0.82 -25.89 -14.68
N ARG A 239 -0.77 -26.20 -15.99
CA ARG A 239 -1.28 -27.50 -16.49
C ARG A 239 -0.55 -28.65 -15.82
N PHE A 240 0.74 -28.55 -15.64
CA PHE A 240 1.53 -29.56 -14.95
C PHE A 240 1.13 -29.65 -13.47
N ALA A 241 1.08 -28.53 -12.76
CA ALA A 241 0.72 -28.48 -11.33
C ALA A 241 -0.65 -29.14 -11.05
N LYS A 242 -1.63 -28.95 -11.94
CA LYS A 242 -2.95 -29.60 -11.87
C LYS A 242 -2.90 -31.13 -12.01
N THR A 243 -1.81 -31.70 -12.50
CA THR A 243 -1.63 -33.17 -12.58
C THR A 243 -0.98 -33.78 -11.35
N LEU A 244 -0.46 -32.95 -10.45
CA LEU A 244 0.24 -33.38 -9.26
C LEU A 244 -0.72 -33.64 -8.09
N LYS A 245 -0.37 -34.60 -7.23
CA LYS A 245 -1.13 -34.95 -6.01
C LYS A 245 -0.60 -34.13 -4.82
N PRO A 246 -1.42 -33.23 -4.23
CA PRO A 246 -1.03 -32.49 -3.03
C PRO A 246 -1.13 -33.37 -1.77
N VAL A 247 -0.27 -33.09 -0.82
CA VAL A 247 -0.39 -33.55 0.58
C VAL A 247 -0.32 -32.32 1.48
N THR A 248 -1.33 -32.15 2.32
CA THR A 248 -1.41 -31.03 3.25
C THR A 248 -0.94 -31.47 4.62
N VAL A 249 -0.03 -30.71 5.21
CA VAL A 249 0.46 -30.86 6.59
C VAL A 249 0.23 -29.55 7.35
N VAL A 250 0.02 -29.64 8.65
CA VAL A 250 -0.16 -28.45 9.49
C VAL A 250 1.16 -27.66 9.59
N GLU A 251 2.27 -28.36 9.76
CA GLU A 251 3.62 -27.80 9.81
C GLU A 251 4.61 -28.85 9.30
N MET A 252 5.54 -28.46 8.43
CA MET A 252 6.62 -29.32 8.01
C MET A 252 7.61 -29.53 9.16
N ASP A 253 7.96 -30.78 9.43
CA ASP A 253 9.03 -31.12 10.38
C ASP A 253 10.33 -31.31 9.59
N ASP A 254 11.29 -30.41 9.76
CA ASP A 254 12.61 -30.47 9.11
C ASP A 254 13.42 -31.73 9.47
N LYS A 255 13.00 -32.46 10.53
CA LYS A 255 13.65 -33.70 10.99
C LYS A 255 12.94 -34.97 10.51
N ALA A 256 11.72 -34.82 10.01
CA ALA A 256 10.98 -35.94 9.44
C ALA A 256 11.41 -36.18 7.99
N ASP A 257 11.41 -37.46 7.58
CA ASP A 257 11.63 -37.80 6.18
C ASP A 257 10.36 -37.50 5.37
N ASN A 258 10.30 -36.25 4.90
CA ASN A 258 9.14 -35.73 4.13
C ASN A 258 8.88 -36.51 2.82
N ASP A 259 9.87 -37.34 2.39
CA ASP A 259 9.75 -38.22 1.22
C ASP A 259 8.89 -39.49 1.50
N LEU A 260 8.53 -39.75 2.75
CA LEU A 260 7.61 -40.84 3.12
C LEU A 260 6.14 -40.46 2.91
N LEU A 261 5.84 -39.17 2.65
CA LEU A 261 4.49 -38.73 2.35
C LEU A 261 4.09 -39.10 0.92
N ASP A 262 2.93 -39.75 0.77
CA ASP A 262 2.40 -40.18 -0.52
C ASP A 262 1.80 -39.02 -1.32
N GLY A 263 2.64 -38.15 -1.84
CA GLY A 263 2.28 -37.00 -2.66
C GLY A 263 3.40 -36.48 -3.52
N ASP A 264 3.06 -35.61 -4.46
CA ASP A 264 3.99 -34.99 -5.40
C ASP A 264 4.48 -33.63 -4.93
N TYR A 265 3.70 -32.96 -4.09
CA TYR A 265 4.09 -31.76 -3.38
C TYR A 265 3.40 -31.64 -2.03
N ILE A 266 4.07 -30.98 -1.09
CA ILE A 266 3.60 -30.78 0.28
C ILE A 266 3.16 -29.33 0.44
N ILE A 267 1.97 -29.15 1.01
CA ILE A 267 1.43 -27.85 1.42
C ILE A 267 1.59 -27.73 2.92
N ASP A 268 2.38 -26.77 3.37
CA ASP A 268 2.47 -26.38 4.78
C ASP A 268 1.47 -25.25 5.05
N GLU A 269 0.39 -25.56 5.77
CA GLU A 269 -0.68 -24.60 6.08
C GLU A 269 -0.20 -23.49 7.02
N LYS A 270 0.69 -23.80 7.95
CA LYS A 270 1.22 -22.84 8.91
C LYS A 270 2.21 -21.87 8.28
N ALA A 271 3.09 -22.37 7.41
CA ALA A 271 4.06 -21.56 6.69
C ALA A 271 3.46 -20.88 5.44
N LYS A 272 2.30 -21.34 4.95
CA LYS A 272 1.69 -20.96 3.66
C LYS A 272 2.65 -21.17 2.48
N THR A 273 3.34 -22.32 2.46
CA THR A 273 4.30 -22.69 1.43
C THR A 273 3.89 -23.99 0.74
N ALA A 274 4.38 -24.17 -0.49
CA ALA A 274 4.24 -25.42 -1.23
C ALA A 274 5.59 -25.83 -1.79
N THR A 275 5.97 -27.11 -1.58
CA THR A 275 7.28 -27.63 -1.95
C THR A 275 7.14 -28.97 -2.66
N LEU A 276 7.86 -29.17 -3.78
CA LEU A 276 7.90 -30.45 -4.50
C LEU A 276 8.58 -31.53 -3.65
N THR A 277 8.01 -32.74 -3.68
CA THR A 277 8.68 -33.95 -3.18
C THR A 277 9.61 -34.52 -4.25
N LYS A 278 10.41 -35.50 -3.89
CA LYS A 278 11.24 -36.25 -4.87
C LYS A 278 10.39 -36.87 -5.99
N SER A 279 9.15 -37.30 -5.69
CA SER A 279 8.20 -37.82 -6.69
C SER A 279 7.78 -36.70 -7.66
N GLY A 280 7.47 -35.50 -7.11
CA GLY A 280 7.10 -34.34 -7.92
C GLY A 280 8.21 -33.86 -8.83
N VAL A 281 9.44 -33.78 -8.32
CA VAL A 281 10.64 -33.43 -9.11
C VAL A 281 10.83 -34.38 -10.29
N LYS A 282 10.79 -35.72 -10.05
CA LYS A 282 10.90 -36.71 -11.14
C LYS A 282 9.80 -36.60 -12.19
N LYS A 283 8.57 -36.28 -11.75
CA LYS A 283 7.47 -36.05 -12.70
C LYS A 283 7.70 -34.77 -13.51
N ALA A 284 8.22 -33.70 -12.89
CA ALA A 284 8.54 -32.47 -13.57
C ALA A 284 9.64 -32.67 -14.62
N GLU A 285 10.77 -33.33 -14.24
CA GLU A 285 11.86 -33.69 -15.15
C GLU A 285 11.36 -34.44 -16.38
N LYS A 286 10.48 -35.42 -16.15
CA LYS A 286 9.88 -36.20 -17.24
C LYS A 286 8.93 -35.40 -18.11
N ALA A 287 8.10 -34.54 -17.48
CA ALA A 287 7.08 -33.77 -18.20
C ALA A 287 7.69 -32.69 -19.09
N PHE A 288 8.77 -32.05 -18.64
CA PHE A 288 9.47 -30.99 -19.36
C PHE A 288 10.72 -31.49 -20.12
N ASN A 289 10.98 -32.77 -20.06
CA ASN A 289 12.12 -33.42 -20.74
C ASN A 289 13.48 -32.78 -20.36
N VAL A 290 13.69 -32.54 -19.08
CA VAL A 290 14.94 -32.05 -18.48
C VAL A 290 15.58 -33.15 -17.64
N ILE A 291 16.92 -33.17 -17.58
CA ILE A 291 17.68 -34.24 -16.88
C ILE A 291 17.68 -33.97 -15.36
N ASN A 292 17.87 -32.73 -14.97
CA ASN A 292 17.86 -32.29 -13.57
C ASN A 292 17.15 -30.92 -13.47
N LEU A 293 16.07 -30.90 -12.73
CA LEU A 293 15.26 -29.66 -12.56
C LEU A 293 16.04 -28.58 -11.77
N MET A 294 16.99 -28.98 -10.93
CA MET A 294 17.76 -28.09 -10.05
C MET A 294 19.06 -27.57 -10.69
N ASP A 295 19.34 -27.87 -11.96
CA ASP A 295 20.45 -27.28 -12.66
C ASP A 295 20.23 -25.80 -12.94
N ALA A 296 21.33 -25.03 -13.01
CA ALA A 296 21.30 -23.59 -13.25
C ALA A 296 20.47 -23.20 -14.51
N ASP A 297 20.59 -23.97 -15.59
CA ASP A 297 19.88 -23.78 -16.85
C ASP A 297 18.36 -23.98 -16.71
N ASN A 298 17.91 -24.75 -15.72
CA ASN A 298 16.51 -25.09 -15.47
C ASN A 298 15.88 -24.29 -14.33
N MET A 299 16.61 -23.38 -13.67
CA MET A 299 16.11 -22.62 -12.53
C MET A 299 14.84 -21.79 -12.85
N THR A 300 14.79 -21.22 -14.05
CA THR A 300 13.57 -20.49 -14.50
C THR A 300 12.36 -21.41 -14.56
N LEU A 301 12.52 -22.63 -15.08
CA LEU A 301 11.44 -23.63 -15.13
C LEU A 301 11.03 -24.08 -13.73
N ALA A 302 12.00 -24.36 -12.86
CA ALA A 302 11.76 -24.73 -11.47
C ALA A 302 11.00 -23.64 -10.72
N HIS A 303 11.36 -22.38 -10.94
CA HIS A 303 10.65 -21.23 -10.39
C HIS A 303 9.16 -21.19 -10.82
N HIS A 304 8.88 -21.32 -12.12
CA HIS A 304 7.51 -21.32 -12.63
C HIS A 304 6.67 -22.48 -12.08
N ILE A 305 7.27 -23.68 -11.94
CA ILE A 305 6.59 -24.83 -11.34
C ILE A 305 6.29 -24.57 -9.86
N ASN A 306 7.24 -24.01 -9.11
CA ASN A 306 7.06 -23.66 -7.71
C ASN A 306 5.94 -22.61 -7.52
N GLN A 307 5.89 -21.59 -8.37
CA GLN A 307 4.79 -20.62 -8.34
C GLN A 307 3.45 -21.26 -8.71
N ALA A 308 3.42 -22.18 -9.67
CA ALA A 308 2.19 -22.87 -10.06
C ALA A 308 1.65 -23.78 -8.95
N ILE A 309 2.52 -24.57 -8.25
CA ILE A 309 2.06 -25.38 -7.10
C ILE A 309 1.63 -24.52 -5.92
N LYS A 310 2.28 -23.35 -5.68
CA LYS A 310 1.86 -22.38 -4.67
C LYS A 310 0.50 -21.76 -5.02
N ALA A 311 0.30 -21.35 -6.26
CA ALA A 311 -0.98 -20.82 -6.72
C ALA A 311 -2.12 -21.83 -6.59
N ASN A 312 -1.89 -23.09 -6.95
CA ASN A 312 -2.92 -24.14 -6.90
C ASN A 312 -3.13 -24.71 -5.49
N GLY A 313 -2.08 -24.86 -4.69
CA GLY A 313 -2.16 -25.51 -3.39
C GLY A 313 -2.44 -24.55 -2.23
N VAL A 314 -1.84 -23.35 -2.24
CA VAL A 314 -1.91 -22.41 -1.11
C VAL A 314 -2.96 -21.32 -1.34
N MET A 315 -2.96 -20.69 -2.53
CA MET A 315 -3.80 -19.52 -2.81
C MET A 315 -5.24 -19.91 -3.07
N LYS A 316 -6.17 -19.34 -2.29
CA LYS A 316 -7.61 -19.67 -2.34
C LYS A 316 -8.40 -18.50 -2.93
N LYS A 317 -9.24 -18.82 -3.92
CA LYS A 317 -10.19 -17.86 -4.48
C LYS A 317 -11.21 -17.43 -3.44
N ASP A 318 -11.64 -16.17 -3.50
CA ASP A 318 -12.57 -15.53 -2.56
C ASP A 318 -12.04 -15.40 -1.10
N ILE A 319 -10.74 -15.72 -0.89
CA ILE A 319 -10.03 -15.53 0.37
C ILE A 319 -8.80 -14.65 0.13
N ASP A 320 -7.84 -15.12 -0.69
CA ASP A 320 -6.59 -14.41 -0.96
C ASP A 320 -6.72 -13.50 -2.19
N TYR A 321 -7.63 -13.82 -3.10
CA TYR A 321 -7.90 -13.04 -4.32
C TYR A 321 -9.32 -13.25 -4.82
N VAL A 322 -9.81 -12.29 -5.63
CA VAL A 322 -11.08 -12.41 -6.38
C VAL A 322 -10.80 -12.24 -7.88
N VAL A 323 -11.69 -12.77 -8.71
CA VAL A 323 -11.66 -12.55 -10.16
C VAL A 323 -12.85 -11.66 -10.51
N LYS A 324 -12.57 -10.46 -11.02
CA LYS A 324 -13.60 -9.49 -11.45
C LYS A 324 -13.19 -8.94 -12.81
N ASP A 325 -14.13 -8.83 -13.73
CA ASP A 325 -13.95 -8.27 -15.08
C ASP A 325 -12.79 -8.89 -15.88
N GLY A 326 -12.50 -10.17 -15.64
CA GLY A 326 -11.39 -10.89 -16.29
C GLY A 326 -9.99 -10.63 -15.68
N GLU A 327 -9.92 -9.94 -14.54
CA GLU A 327 -8.68 -9.67 -13.83
C GLU A 327 -8.66 -10.32 -12.45
N VAL A 328 -7.47 -10.73 -12.01
CA VAL A 328 -7.20 -11.19 -10.65
C VAL A 328 -6.91 -9.97 -9.77
N LEU A 329 -7.69 -9.82 -8.71
CA LEU A 329 -7.52 -8.73 -7.73
C LEU A 329 -7.19 -9.32 -6.36
N ILE A 330 -6.17 -8.78 -5.71
CA ILE A 330 -5.76 -9.22 -4.38
C ILE A 330 -6.82 -8.81 -3.35
N VAL A 331 -7.14 -9.72 -2.44
CA VAL A 331 -7.92 -9.41 -1.23
C VAL A 331 -6.97 -9.33 -0.05
N ASP A 332 -6.99 -8.22 0.64
CA ASP A 332 -6.19 -8.05 1.85
C ASP A 332 -6.69 -8.99 2.95
N GLU A 333 -5.82 -9.82 3.47
CA GLU A 333 -6.13 -10.84 4.47
C GLU A 333 -6.71 -10.24 5.78
N PHE A 334 -6.33 -9.00 6.12
CA PHE A 334 -6.74 -8.35 7.37
C PHE A 334 -8.02 -7.55 7.21
N THR A 335 -8.08 -6.75 6.17
CA THR A 335 -9.23 -5.85 5.95
C THR A 335 -10.32 -6.52 5.11
N GLY A 336 -10.02 -7.61 4.40
CA GLY A 336 -10.91 -8.24 3.45
C GLY A 336 -11.27 -7.35 2.27
N ARG A 337 -10.47 -6.31 2.00
CA ARG A 337 -10.70 -5.35 0.91
C ARG A 337 -9.94 -5.72 -0.34
N ILE A 338 -10.48 -5.35 -1.48
CA ILE A 338 -9.79 -5.48 -2.76
C ILE A 338 -8.71 -4.42 -2.85
N MET A 339 -7.48 -4.84 -3.09
CA MET A 339 -6.33 -3.97 -3.32
C MET A 339 -6.16 -3.71 -4.81
N GLN A 340 -6.76 -2.62 -5.31
CA GLN A 340 -6.63 -2.25 -6.72
C GLN A 340 -5.19 -1.82 -7.06
N GLY A 341 -4.72 -2.25 -8.23
CA GLY A 341 -3.38 -1.89 -8.73
C GLY A 341 -2.22 -2.61 -8.07
N ARG A 342 -2.46 -3.46 -7.06
CA ARG A 342 -1.43 -4.32 -6.46
C ARG A 342 -1.40 -5.69 -7.12
N ARG A 343 -0.21 -6.30 -7.18
CA ARG A 343 0.03 -7.65 -7.70
C ARG A 343 0.88 -8.46 -6.73
N PHE A 344 0.69 -9.77 -6.72
CA PHE A 344 1.61 -10.66 -6.01
C PHE A 344 2.96 -10.67 -6.72
N ASN A 345 4.04 -10.73 -5.95
CA ASN A 345 5.41 -10.69 -6.44
C ASN A 345 5.86 -12.04 -7.02
N ASP A 346 7.04 -12.05 -7.62
CA ASP A 346 7.77 -13.24 -8.05
C ASP A 346 7.02 -14.15 -9.02
N GLY A 347 6.15 -13.60 -9.86
CA GLY A 347 5.39 -14.39 -10.83
C GLY A 347 4.17 -15.12 -10.23
N LEU A 348 3.92 -15.01 -8.92
CA LEU A 348 2.76 -15.65 -8.28
C LEU A 348 1.43 -15.12 -8.84
N HIS A 349 1.36 -13.83 -9.16
CA HIS A 349 0.16 -13.23 -9.74
C HIS A 349 -0.17 -13.87 -11.10
N GLN A 350 0.84 -14.00 -11.97
CA GLN A 350 0.73 -14.65 -13.27
C GLN A 350 0.38 -16.14 -13.14
N ALA A 351 0.91 -16.81 -12.12
CA ALA A 351 0.55 -18.20 -11.83
C ALA A 351 -0.92 -18.33 -11.39
N ILE A 352 -1.47 -17.34 -10.67
CA ILE A 352 -2.88 -17.30 -10.32
C ILE A 352 -3.73 -16.95 -11.55
N GLU A 353 -3.31 -16.00 -12.40
CA GLU A 353 -3.95 -15.69 -13.67
C GLU A 353 -4.04 -16.95 -14.56
N ALA A 354 -2.96 -17.74 -14.63
CA ALA A 354 -2.94 -19.03 -15.33
C ALA A 354 -3.91 -20.06 -14.70
N LYS A 355 -3.95 -20.15 -13.37
CA LYS A 355 -4.84 -21.03 -12.62
C LYS A 355 -6.32 -20.75 -12.92
N GLU A 356 -6.71 -19.47 -12.94
CA GLU A 356 -8.07 -19.00 -13.17
C GLU A 356 -8.44 -18.93 -14.67
N GLY A 357 -7.45 -19.08 -15.56
CA GLY A 357 -7.65 -19.05 -17.02
C GLY A 357 -7.99 -17.67 -17.57
N VAL A 358 -7.60 -16.62 -16.88
CA VAL A 358 -7.69 -15.24 -17.37
C VAL A 358 -6.45 -14.87 -18.21
N GLU A 359 -6.46 -13.72 -18.85
CA GLU A 359 -5.31 -13.26 -19.62
C GLU A 359 -4.08 -13.08 -18.71
N ILE A 360 -2.96 -13.76 -19.05
CA ILE A 360 -1.74 -13.70 -18.25
C ILE A 360 -0.97 -12.45 -18.65
N ALA A 361 -0.88 -11.50 -17.74
CA ALA A 361 -0.10 -10.30 -17.94
C ALA A 361 1.41 -10.61 -17.95
N ARG A 362 2.20 -9.77 -18.65
CA ARG A 362 3.67 -9.89 -18.62
C ARG A 362 4.19 -9.73 -17.21
N GLU A 363 5.30 -10.37 -16.89
CA GLU A 363 6.00 -10.12 -15.63
C GLU A 363 6.28 -8.62 -15.50
N SER A 364 6.15 -8.13 -14.29
CA SER A 364 6.47 -6.75 -13.97
C SER A 364 7.88 -6.65 -13.41
N LYS A 365 8.65 -5.66 -13.89
CA LYS A 365 9.94 -5.29 -13.33
C LYS A 365 9.73 -4.19 -12.29
N THR A 366 10.40 -4.29 -11.14
CA THR A 366 10.34 -3.27 -10.11
C THR A 366 11.11 -2.03 -10.57
N ILE A 367 10.43 -0.89 -10.66
CA ILE A 367 11.03 0.39 -11.04
C ILE A 367 11.43 1.17 -9.79
N ALA A 368 10.55 1.21 -8.79
CA ALA A 368 10.80 1.87 -7.52
C ALA A 368 10.04 1.16 -6.41
N THR A 369 10.63 1.13 -5.23
CA THR A 369 10.02 0.50 -4.06
C THR A 369 10.38 1.25 -2.78
N ILE A 370 9.47 1.23 -1.79
CA ILE A 370 9.72 1.68 -0.43
C ILE A 370 8.77 0.96 0.53
N THR A 371 9.25 0.58 1.70
CA THR A 371 8.36 0.08 2.76
C THR A 371 7.59 1.21 3.41
N TYR A 372 6.40 0.92 3.96
CA TYR A 372 5.65 1.91 4.75
C TYR A 372 6.46 2.41 5.94
N GLN A 373 7.22 1.51 6.56
CA GLN A 373 8.08 1.85 7.69
C GLN A 373 9.07 2.96 7.33
N ASN A 374 9.79 2.80 6.22
CA ASN A 374 10.78 3.78 5.77
C ASN A 374 10.12 5.03 5.21
N TYR A 375 8.98 4.90 4.51
CA TYR A 375 8.24 6.06 4.04
C TYR A 375 7.79 6.98 5.20
N PHE A 376 7.13 6.43 6.23
CA PHE A 376 6.66 7.24 7.36
C PHE A 376 7.78 7.77 8.27
N ARG A 377 8.97 7.16 8.24
CA ARG A 377 10.17 7.69 8.91
C ARG A 377 10.74 8.94 8.24
N LEU A 378 10.35 9.25 7.00
CA LEU A 378 10.76 10.49 6.32
C LEU A 378 10.14 11.74 6.93
N TYR A 379 9.00 11.61 7.63
CA TYR A 379 8.38 12.75 8.28
C TYR A 379 9.19 13.24 9.46
N GLY A 380 9.42 14.56 9.51
CA GLY A 380 10.09 15.19 10.65
C GLY A 380 9.36 15.01 11.97
N LYS A 381 8.00 14.89 11.90
CA LYS A 381 7.14 14.54 13.01
C LYS A 381 6.04 13.58 12.53
N LEU A 382 5.87 12.47 13.24
CA LEU A 382 4.85 11.45 12.97
C LEU A 382 3.96 11.30 14.19
N SER A 383 2.66 11.19 14.01
CA SER A 383 1.69 10.85 15.04
C SER A 383 0.59 9.97 14.49
N GLY A 384 -0.20 9.37 15.34
CA GLY A 384 -1.29 8.53 14.91
C GLY A 384 -2.39 8.39 15.95
N MET A 385 -3.53 7.88 15.50
CA MET A 385 -4.67 7.60 16.38
C MET A 385 -5.36 6.31 15.96
N THR A 386 -5.83 5.57 16.94
CA THR A 386 -6.66 4.36 16.77
C THR A 386 -7.36 4.01 18.05
N GLY A 387 -8.27 3.05 18.02
CA GLY A 387 -8.92 2.50 19.22
C GLY A 387 -8.17 1.35 19.90
N THR A 388 -7.06 0.87 19.33
CA THR A 388 -6.46 -0.43 19.67
C THR A 388 -4.94 -0.48 19.47
N ALA A 389 -4.19 0.55 19.83
CA ALA A 389 -2.74 0.60 19.66
C ALA A 389 -1.93 -0.13 20.75
N LEU A 390 -2.44 -0.18 21.97
CA LEU A 390 -1.69 -0.64 23.14
C LEU A 390 -1.21 -2.10 23.05
N THR A 391 -1.90 -2.92 22.27
CA THR A 391 -1.49 -4.32 22.04
C THR A 391 -0.21 -4.45 21.23
N GLU A 392 0.11 -3.42 20.42
CA GLU A 392 1.26 -3.35 19.51
C GLU A 392 2.25 -2.23 19.92
N GLU A 393 2.18 -1.76 21.18
CA GLU A 393 3.02 -0.65 21.68
C GLU A 393 4.52 -0.92 21.49
N ASP A 394 4.96 -2.14 21.73
CA ASP A 394 6.37 -2.52 21.57
C ASP A 394 6.84 -2.34 20.12
N GLU A 395 6.00 -2.68 19.15
CA GLU A 395 6.31 -2.51 17.73
C GLU A 395 6.31 -1.03 17.32
N PHE A 396 5.34 -0.24 17.75
CA PHE A 396 5.33 1.20 17.49
C PHE A 396 6.56 1.89 18.05
N ARG A 397 7.00 1.48 19.24
CA ARG A 397 8.19 2.06 19.88
C ARG A 397 9.47 1.63 19.19
N GLU A 398 9.59 0.35 18.84
CA GLU A 398 10.81 -0.19 18.23
C GLU A 398 11.01 0.32 16.80
N ILE A 399 9.97 0.26 15.96
CA ILE A 399 10.05 0.58 14.54
C ILE A 399 9.91 2.08 14.27
N TYR A 400 8.89 2.72 14.83
CA TYR A 400 8.52 4.11 14.50
C TYR A 400 8.93 5.12 15.56
N LYS A 401 9.47 4.69 16.70
CA LYS A 401 9.80 5.53 17.87
C LYS A 401 8.58 6.26 18.44
N LEU A 402 7.40 5.68 18.31
CA LEU A 402 6.13 6.25 18.78
C LEU A 402 5.69 5.60 20.09
N ASP A 403 5.36 6.43 21.07
CA ASP A 403 4.70 5.97 22.30
C ASP A 403 3.18 5.94 22.14
N VAL A 404 2.52 5.04 22.87
CA VAL A 404 1.06 4.94 22.91
C VAL A 404 0.53 5.53 24.22
N ILE A 405 -0.38 6.50 24.10
CA ILE A 405 -1.07 7.12 25.25
C ILE A 405 -2.55 6.74 25.19
N GLU A 406 -3.01 6.01 26.21
CA GLU A 406 -4.41 5.65 26.36
C GLU A 406 -5.20 6.88 26.89
N ILE A 407 -6.10 7.42 26.05
CA ILE A 407 -6.94 8.57 26.39
C ILE A 407 -8.22 8.06 27.07
N PRO A 408 -8.61 8.63 28.21
CA PRO A 408 -9.86 8.25 28.87
C PRO A 408 -11.07 8.56 27.99
N THR A 409 -12.12 7.73 28.07
CA THR A 409 -13.37 7.97 27.35
C THR A 409 -14.17 9.12 27.96
N ASN A 410 -14.90 9.85 27.11
CA ASN A 410 -15.75 10.95 27.56
C ASN A 410 -16.88 10.48 28.51
N LYS A 411 -17.48 9.33 28.18
CA LYS A 411 -18.43 8.64 29.06
C LYS A 411 -17.93 7.22 29.35
N PRO A 412 -18.24 6.65 30.53
CA PRO A 412 -17.86 5.27 30.86
C PRO A 412 -18.40 4.28 29.83
N VAL A 413 -17.58 3.30 29.46
CA VAL A 413 -18.02 2.17 28.63
C VAL A 413 -18.82 1.21 29.50
N ILE A 414 -20.11 1.03 29.18
CA ILE A 414 -21.05 0.15 29.90
C ILE A 414 -21.35 -1.14 29.15
N ARG A 415 -20.71 -1.36 27.98
CA ARG A 415 -20.81 -2.59 27.19
C ARG A 415 -20.41 -3.80 28.03
N VAL A 416 -21.18 -4.89 27.87
CA VAL A 416 -20.91 -6.18 28.51
C VAL A 416 -20.20 -7.10 27.50
N ASP A 417 -18.96 -7.46 27.80
CA ASP A 417 -18.21 -8.43 27.00
C ASP A 417 -18.33 -9.81 27.65
N HIS A 418 -19.13 -10.70 27.04
CA HIS A 418 -19.35 -12.06 27.53
C HIS A 418 -18.11 -12.94 27.30
N PRO A 419 -17.90 -14.00 28.12
CA PRO A 419 -16.87 -15.00 27.89
C PRO A 419 -17.06 -15.71 26.54
N ASP A 420 -15.95 -16.20 25.96
CA ASP A 420 -16.02 -17.01 24.76
C ASP A 420 -16.79 -18.30 24.98
N VAL A 421 -17.56 -18.71 23.96
CA VAL A 421 -18.33 -19.94 23.93
C VAL A 421 -17.70 -20.87 22.90
N VAL A 422 -17.13 -21.99 23.35
CA VAL A 422 -16.39 -22.92 22.48
C VAL A 422 -17.22 -24.16 22.21
N PHE A 423 -17.26 -24.59 20.95
CA PHE A 423 -17.93 -25.81 20.50
C PHE A 423 -16.91 -26.80 19.93
N LYS A 424 -17.29 -28.08 19.90
CA LYS A 424 -16.44 -29.11 19.33
C LYS A 424 -16.33 -28.95 17.80
N THR A 425 -17.44 -28.66 17.11
CA THR A 425 -17.51 -28.57 15.65
C THR A 425 -17.98 -27.20 15.17
N GLU A 426 -17.62 -26.82 13.94
CA GLU A 426 -18.12 -25.61 13.29
C GLU A 426 -19.65 -25.63 13.15
N LYS A 427 -20.22 -26.78 12.87
CA LYS A 427 -21.68 -26.96 12.76
C LYS A 427 -22.40 -26.61 14.07
N GLY A 428 -21.91 -27.09 15.19
CA GLY A 428 -22.44 -26.76 16.52
C GLY A 428 -22.35 -25.27 16.82
N LYS A 429 -21.21 -24.67 16.49
CA LYS A 429 -20.95 -23.23 16.58
C LYS A 429 -21.97 -22.42 15.80
N PHE A 430 -22.15 -22.69 14.50
CA PHE A 430 -23.07 -21.94 13.66
C PHE A 430 -24.55 -22.13 14.08
N ASN A 431 -24.94 -23.29 14.58
CA ASN A 431 -26.27 -23.48 15.16
C ASN A 431 -26.50 -22.53 16.35
N ALA A 432 -25.55 -22.45 17.26
CA ALA A 432 -25.63 -21.55 18.41
C ALA A 432 -25.64 -20.06 18.02
N VAL A 433 -24.83 -19.66 17.03
CA VAL A 433 -24.85 -18.32 16.46
C VAL A 433 -26.22 -17.96 15.92
N ILE A 434 -26.85 -18.86 15.15
CA ILE A 434 -28.19 -18.64 14.60
C ILE A 434 -29.25 -18.50 15.71
N GLU A 435 -29.18 -19.33 16.75
CA GLU A 435 -30.11 -19.24 17.88
C GLU A 435 -29.96 -17.90 18.60
N GLN A 436 -28.73 -17.43 18.83
CA GLN A 436 -28.46 -16.13 19.42
C GLN A 436 -29.00 -14.98 18.55
N VAL A 437 -28.78 -15.03 17.23
CA VAL A 437 -29.30 -14.03 16.29
C VAL A 437 -30.83 -14.00 16.32
N ILE A 438 -31.49 -15.16 16.37
CA ILE A 438 -32.96 -15.26 16.45
C ILE A 438 -33.48 -14.66 17.77
N GLU A 439 -32.80 -14.91 18.88
CA GLU A 439 -33.15 -14.34 20.18
C GLU A 439 -33.07 -12.82 20.18
N CYS A 440 -31.94 -12.26 19.72
CA CYS A 440 -31.74 -10.83 19.63
C CYS A 440 -32.75 -10.16 18.67
N HIS A 441 -32.99 -10.78 17.50
CA HIS A 441 -33.96 -10.27 16.52
C HIS A 441 -35.39 -10.21 17.09
N LYS A 442 -35.79 -11.21 17.88
CA LYS A 442 -37.08 -11.22 18.57
C LYS A 442 -37.21 -10.12 19.62
N LYS A 443 -36.10 -9.77 20.29
CA LYS A 443 -36.05 -8.65 21.25
C LYS A 443 -36.01 -7.28 20.57
N GLY A 444 -35.79 -7.22 19.25
CA GLY A 444 -35.54 -5.98 18.50
C GLY A 444 -34.12 -5.46 18.65
N GLN A 445 -33.23 -6.23 19.28
CA GLN A 445 -31.81 -5.89 19.44
C GLN A 445 -31.07 -6.07 18.10
N PRO A 446 -30.38 -5.04 17.57
CA PRO A 446 -29.59 -5.20 16.35
C PRO A 446 -28.36 -6.06 16.61
N VAL A 447 -27.99 -6.87 15.59
CA VAL A 447 -26.87 -7.81 15.67
C VAL A 447 -25.89 -7.57 14.51
N LEU A 448 -24.62 -7.47 14.83
CA LEU A 448 -23.53 -7.51 13.85
C LEU A 448 -22.72 -8.79 14.05
N VAL A 449 -22.74 -9.66 13.04
CA VAL A 449 -21.99 -10.92 13.06
C VAL A 449 -20.70 -10.74 12.26
N GLY A 450 -19.55 -10.85 12.93
CA GLY A 450 -18.22 -10.83 12.31
C GLY A 450 -17.80 -12.24 11.87
N THR A 451 -17.38 -12.38 10.61
CA THR A 451 -16.83 -13.63 10.06
C THR A 451 -15.44 -13.37 9.48
N VAL A 452 -14.57 -14.39 9.47
CA VAL A 452 -13.19 -14.25 8.98
C VAL A 452 -13.03 -14.40 7.48
N SER A 453 -14.02 -15.00 6.78
CA SER A 453 -13.97 -15.20 5.33
C SER A 453 -15.30 -14.93 4.63
N VAL A 454 -15.21 -14.65 3.32
CA VAL A 454 -16.38 -14.49 2.45
C VAL A 454 -17.21 -15.77 2.43
N GLU A 455 -16.57 -16.95 2.35
CA GLU A 455 -17.21 -18.25 2.32
C GLU A 455 -18.06 -18.47 3.59
N LYS A 456 -17.50 -18.21 4.77
CA LYS A 456 -18.21 -18.34 6.05
C LYS A 456 -19.37 -17.36 6.16
N SER A 457 -19.22 -16.15 5.62
CA SER A 457 -20.30 -15.16 5.57
C SER A 457 -21.46 -15.61 4.69
N GLU A 458 -21.17 -16.17 3.52
CA GLU A 458 -22.17 -16.71 2.61
C GLU A 458 -22.83 -17.99 3.16
N TYR A 459 -22.06 -18.83 3.84
CA TYR A 459 -22.60 -20.02 4.53
C TYR A 459 -23.61 -19.63 5.60
N LEU A 460 -23.25 -18.70 6.50
CA LEU A 460 -24.14 -18.20 7.53
C LEU A 460 -25.37 -17.50 6.95
N SER A 461 -25.20 -16.72 5.87
CA SER A 461 -26.30 -16.09 5.13
C SER A 461 -27.31 -17.12 4.63
N ARG A 462 -26.86 -18.24 4.03
CA ARG A 462 -27.74 -19.33 3.60
C ARG A 462 -28.53 -19.94 4.76
N LEU A 463 -27.86 -20.14 5.90
CA LEU A 463 -28.52 -20.71 7.08
C LEU A 463 -29.56 -19.74 7.67
N LEU A 464 -29.32 -18.45 7.74
CA LEU A 464 -30.27 -17.44 8.21
C LEU A 464 -31.46 -17.28 7.24
N LYS A 465 -31.24 -17.34 5.93
CA LYS A 465 -32.29 -17.34 4.92
C LYS A 465 -33.24 -18.55 5.10
N ASN A 466 -32.68 -19.72 5.37
CA ASN A 466 -33.48 -20.94 5.65
C ASN A 466 -34.34 -20.81 6.91
N LYS A 467 -33.93 -19.96 7.86
CA LYS A 467 -34.71 -19.65 9.08
C LYS A 467 -35.66 -18.44 8.91
N GLY A 468 -35.70 -17.82 7.71
CA GLY A 468 -36.58 -16.69 7.39
C GLY A 468 -36.13 -15.36 8.01
N ILE A 469 -34.88 -15.22 8.47
CA ILE A 469 -34.36 -14.01 9.04
C ILE A 469 -33.85 -13.08 7.92
N LYS A 470 -34.43 -11.88 7.83
CA LYS A 470 -33.93 -10.83 6.93
C LYS A 470 -32.58 -10.32 7.46
N HIS A 471 -31.57 -10.27 6.61
CA HIS A 471 -30.26 -9.82 6.96
C HIS A 471 -29.54 -9.22 5.74
N GLU A 472 -28.56 -8.37 6.03
CA GLU A 472 -27.63 -7.80 5.03
C GLU A 472 -26.27 -8.49 5.15
N VAL A 473 -25.59 -8.68 4.00
CA VAL A 473 -24.25 -9.29 3.96
C VAL A 473 -23.28 -8.29 3.38
N LEU A 474 -22.21 -8.08 4.10
CA LEU A 474 -21.12 -7.18 3.75
C LEU A 474 -19.84 -8.00 3.62
N ASN A 475 -19.34 -8.11 2.40
CA ASN A 475 -18.10 -8.80 2.07
C ASN A 475 -17.44 -8.14 0.86
N ALA A 476 -16.25 -8.61 0.47
CA ALA A 476 -15.45 -8.04 -0.63
C ALA A 476 -16.20 -7.93 -1.97
N LYS A 477 -17.23 -8.73 -2.18
CA LYS A 477 -18.05 -8.70 -3.41
C LYS A 477 -19.02 -7.50 -3.47
N HIS A 478 -19.32 -6.85 -2.35
CA HIS A 478 -20.30 -5.77 -2.21
C HIS A 478 -19.68 -4.47 -1.67
N HIS A 479 -18.47 -4.20 -2.01
CA HIS A 479 -17.65 -3.11 -1.47
C HIS A 479 -18.27 -1.70 -1.70
N ASP A 480 -18.91 -1.50 -2.86
CA ASP A 480 -19.47 -0.19 -3.25
C ASP A 480 -20.61 0.27 -2.33
N ARG A 481 -21.25 -0.64 -1.59
CA ARG A 481 -22.34 -0.37 -0.64
C ARG A 481 -21.94 -0.49 0.83
N GLU A 482 -20.67 -0.69 1.10
CA GLU A 482 -20.16 -0.98 2.44
C GLU A 482 -20.62 0.04 3.48
N ALA A 483 -20.34 1.31 3.25
CA ALA A 483 -20.66 2.39 4.18
C ALA A 483 -22.16 2.50 4.47
N MET A 484 -22.99 2.30 3.44
CA MET A 484 -24.47 2.36 3.57
C MET A 484 -25.02 1.22 4.42
N ILE A 485 -24.52 -0.01 4.22
CA ILE A 485 -24.97 -1.20 4.96
C ILE A 485 -24.56 -1.07 6.43
N VAL A 486 -23.31 -0.70 6.70
CA VAL A 486 -22.80 -0.56 8.06
C VAL A 486 -23.53 0.55 8.82
N ALA A 487 -23.77 1.69 8.19
CA ALA A 487 -24.49 2.80 8.82
C ALA A 487 -25.91 2.40 9.25
N GLN A 488 -26.52 1.40 8.63
CA GLN A 488 -27.86 0.90 8.97
C GLN A 488 -27.83 -0.34 9.92
N ALA A 489 -26.66 -0.85 10.26
CA ALA A 489 -26.53 -2.02 11.13
C ALA A 489 -27.06 -1.81 12.56
N GLY A 490 -27.17 -0.56 13.01
CA GLY A 490 -27.75 -0.17 14.30
C GLY A 490 -29.27 -0.03 14.34
N LYS A 491 -29.98 -0.33 13.26
CA LYS A 491 -31.46 -0.25 13.23
C LYS A 491 -32.10 -1.29 14.16
N TYR A 492 -33.28 -0.96 14.68
CA TYR A 492 -34.08 -1.87 15.49
C TYR A 492 -34.30 -3.22 14.79
N GLY A 493 -33.82 -4.30 15.41
CA GLY A 493 -33.92 -5.67 14.93
C GLY A 493 -33.11 -5.96 13.66
N ALA A 494 -32.17 -5.13 13.25
CA ALA A 494 -31.31 -5.38 12.09
C ALA A 494 -30.36 -6.54 12.35
N VAL A 495 -30.11 -7.35 11.32
CA VAL A 495 -29.08 -8.41 11.34
C VAL A 495 -28.12 -8.15 10.17
N THR A 496 -26.86 -7.95 10.49
CA THR A 496 -25.80 -7.68 9.52
C THR A 496 -24.68 -8.70 9.69
N ILE A 497 -24.28 -9.35 8.60
CA ILE A 497 -23.10 -10.23 8.55
C ILE A 497 -21.99 -9.42 7.88
N ALA A 498 -20.85 -9.30 8.50
CA ALA A 498 -19.72 -8.59 7.94
C ALA A 498 -18.45 -9.44 7.99
N THR A 499 -17.67 -9.47 6.89
CA THR A 499 -16.34 -10.05 6.92
C THR A 499 -15.35 -9.08 7.54
N ASN A 500 -14.53 -9.59 8.45
CA ASN A 500 -13.44 -8.88 9.15
C ASN A 500 -13.74 -7.40 9.45
N MET A 501 -12.95 -6.52 8.86
CA MET A 501 -12.98 -5.08 9.14
C MET A 501 -13.93 -4.30 8.21
N ALA A 502 -14.84 -4.95 7.52
CA ALA A 502 -15.82 -4.26 6.70
C ALA A 502 -16.52 -3.15 7.49
N GLY A 503 -16.56 -1.94 6.94
CA GLY A 503 -17.08 -0.74 7.60
C GLY A 503 -16.14 -0.12 8.64
N ARG A 504 -14.83 -0.39 8.61
CA ARG A 504 -13.86 0.34 9.42
C ARG A 504 -13.87 1.83 9.05
N GLY A 505 -13.80 2.70 10.05
CA GLY A 505 -13.93 4.14 9.87
C GLY A 505 -15.37 4.66 9.76
N THR A 506 -16.38 3.76 9.67
CA THR A 506 -17.79 4.14 9.66
C THR A 506 -18.43 3.91 11.01
N ASP A 507 -19.13 4.91 11.53
CA ASP A 507 -19.83 4.80 12.80
C ASP A 507 -21.17 4.08 12.64
N ILE A 508 -21.46 3.13 13.55
CA ILE A 508 -22.77 2.48 13.67
C ILE A 508 -23.58 3.24 14.70
N MET A 509 -24.58 3.96 14.25
CA MET A 509 -25.47 4.71 15.12
C MET A 509 -26.68 3.86 15.48
N LEU A 510 -27.06 3.87 16.80
CA LEU A 510 -28.27 3.19 17.24
C LEU A 510 -29.50 3.86 16.64
N GLY A 511 -30.47 3.05 16.17
CA GLY A 511 -31.67 3.51 15.46
C GLY A 511 -31.48 3.65 13.95
N GLY A 512 -30.23 3.61 13.44
CA GLY A 512 -29.84 3.76 12.04
C GLY A 512 -29.28 5.16 11.75
N ASN A 513 -28.98 5.46 10.50
CA ASN A 513 -28.40 6.72 10.06
C ASN A 513 -29.41 7.49 9.19
N ALA A 514 -29.79 8.69 9.64
CA ALA A 514 -30.75 9.58 8.95
C ALA A 514 -30.18 10.12 7.63
N GLU A 515 -28.87 10.36 7.57
CA GLU A 515 -28.16 10.85 6.38
C GLU A 515 -28.29 9.89 5.21
N TYR A 516 -27.93 8.61 5.43
CA TYR A 516 -28.04 7.58 4.38
C TYR A 516 -29.47 7.31 3.94
N LYS A 517 -30.44 7.41 4.86
CA LYS A 517 -31.87 7.31 4.52
C LYS A 517 -32.29 8.44 3.59
N SER A 518 -31.82 9.66 3.87
CA SER A 518 -32.10 10.84 3.07
C SER A 518 -31.47 10.76 1.69
N LEU A 519 -30.21 10.29 1.59
CA LEU A 519 -29.53 10.07 0.32
C LEU A 519 -30.24 9.02 -0.56
N ALA A 520 -30.64 7.91 0.04
CA ALA A 520 -31.37 6.86 -0.68
C ALA A 520 -32.71 7.35 -1.24
N ASP A 521 -33.40 8.23 -0.52
CA ASP A 521 -34.66 8.80 -1.00
C ASP A 521 -34.46 9.88 -2.06
N LEU A 522 -33.39 10.67 -1.99
CA LEU A 522 -33.00 11.57 -3.08
C LEU A 522 -32.73 10.82 -4.39
N GLN A 523 -32.01 9.71 -4.31
CA GLN A 523 -31.78 8.85 -5.48
C GLN A 523 -33.09 8.29 -6.06
N LYS A 524 -34.05 7.90 -5.22
CA LYS A 524 -35.40 7.49 -5.66
C LYS A 524 -36.20 8.62 -6.30
N MET A 525 -35.94 9.87 -5.92
CA MET A 525 -36.55 11.06 -6.53
C MET A 525 -35.95 11.40 -7.89
N GLY A 526 -34.90 10.68 -8.33
CA GLY A 526 -34.30 10.81 -9.66
C GLY A 526 -32.99 11.59 -9.68
N TYR A 527 -32.47 12.06 -8.55
CA TYR A 527 -31.14 12.68 -8.49
C TYR A 527 -30.03 11.63 -8.68
N SER A 528 -28.99 11.97 -9.41
CA SER A 528 -27.82 11.11 -9.55
C SER A 528 -27.13 10.88 -8.20
N GLU A 529 -26.34 9.83 -8.08
CA GLU A 529 -25.59 9.54 -6.86
C GLU A 529 -24.63 10.69 -6.52
N GLU A 530 -23.98 11.27 -7.53
CA GLU A 530 -23.05 12.39 -7.40
C GLU A 530 -23.76 13.63 -6.85
N VAL A 531 -24.90 14.00 -7.44
CA VAL A 531 -25.72 15.14 -6.98
C VAL A 531 -26.26 14.92 -5.56
N ALA A 532 -26.70 13.70 -5.24
CA ALA A 532 -27.21 13.38 -3.91
C ALA A 532 -26.12 13.49 -2.84
N VAL A 533 -24.91 12.96 -3.11
CA VAL A 533 -23.74 13.05 -2.21
C VAL A 533 -23.31 14.52 -2.05
N GLU A 534 -23.26 15.28 -3.14
CA GLU A 534 -22.92 16.71 -3.09
C GLU A 534 -23.98 17.55 -2.38
N ALA A 535 -25.24 17.17 -2.46
CA ALA A 535 -26.34 17.80 -1.71
C ALA A 535 -26.22 17.59 -0.20
N ALA A 536 -25.77 16.42 0.23
CA ALA A 536 -25.46 16.14 1.64
C ALA A 536 -24.15 16.79 2.09
N GLY A 537 -23.23 17.00 1.14
CA GLY A 537 -21.95 17.65 1.34
C GLY A 537 -22.10 19.16 1.59
N PHE A 538 -20.94 19.82 1.74
CA PHE A 538 -20.89 21.22 2.14
C PHE A 538 -20.13 22.09 1.14
N SER A 539 -20.00 21.61 -0.10
CA SER A 539 -19.40 22.38 -1.19
C SER A 539 -20.12 23.70 -1.42
N ASN A 540 -19.37 24.77 -1.67
CA ASN A 540 -19.87 26.04 -2.14
C ASN A 540 -20.19 25.95 -3.65
N THR A 541 -21.25 25.21 -4.00
CA THR A 541 -21.69 25.08 -5.38
C THR A 541 -22.74 26.14 -5.73
N GLN A 542 -22.73 26.59 -6.97
CA GLN A 542 -23.77 27.40 -7.58
C GLN A 542 -24.69 26.61 -8.52
N ASP A 543 -24.49 25.28 -8.58
CA ASP A 543 -25.30 24.39 -9.40
C ASP A 543 -26.74 24.34 -8.85
N GLU A 544 -27.70 24.77 -9.70
CA GLU A 544 -29.13 24.83 -9.33
C GLU A 544 -29.68 23.44 -8.96
N GLU A 545 -29.24 22.39 -9.62
CA GLU A 545 -29.69 21.02 -9.34
C GLU A 545 -29.21 20.56 -7.95
N VAL A 546 -27.95 20.81 -7.62
CA VAL A 546 -27.38 20.49 -6.30
C VAL A 546 -28.04 21.32 -5.20
N LEU A 547 -28.32 22.59 -5.44
CA LEU A 547 -29.01 23.47 -4.47
C LEU A 547 -30.44 23.00 -4.21
N ALA A 548 -31.18 22.59 -5.25
CA ALA A 548 -32.52 22.02 -5.13
C ALA A 548 -32.48 20.68 -4.35
N ALA A 549 -31.56 19.78 -4.71
CA ALA A 549 -31.33 18.53 -4.01
C ALA A 549 -30.99 18.77 -2.53
N ARG A 550 -30.17 19.79 -2.21
CA ARG A 550 -29.75 20.14 -0.85
C ARG A 550 -30.93 20.65 -0.01
N ALA A 551 -31.85 21.41 -0.61
CA ALA A 551 -33.07 21.86 0.07
C ALA A 551 -33.98 20.67 0.43
N GLU A 552 -34.13 19.71 -0.47
CA GLU A 552 -34.90 18.48 -0.25
C GLU A 552 -34.22 17.54 0.76
N TYR A 553 -32.88 17.40 0.67
CA TYR A 553 -32.08 16.69 1.65
C TYR A 553 -32.31 17.19 3.08
N LYS A 554 -32.30 18.51 3.31
CA LYS A 554 -32.51 19.08 4.63
C LYS A 554 -33.87 18.72 5.21
N LYS A 555 -34.92 18.67 4.40
CA LYS A 555 -36.25 18.26 4.81
C LYS A 555 -36.33 16.79 5.20
N LEU A 556 -35.75 15.94 4.33
CA LEU A 556 -35.67 14.50 4.56
C LEU A 556 -34.85 14.18 5.81
N TYR A 557 -33.70 14.84 5.96
CA TYR A 557 -32.82 14.65 7.11
C TYR A 557 -33.48 15.02 8.42
N ALA A 558 -34.20 16.19 8.50
CA ALA A 558 -34.92 16.58 9.68
C ALA A 558 -35.98 15.54 10.07
N LYS A 559 -36.78 15.07 9.09
CA LYS A 559 -37.79 14.03 9.28
C LYS A 559 -37.17 12.73 9.84
N TYR A 560 -36.11 12.25 9.16
CA TYR A 560 -35.48 10.99 9.56
C TYR A 560 -34.67 11.09 10.84
N SER A 561 -34.14 12.26 11.18
CA SER A 561 -33.43 12.48 12.43
C SER A 561 -34.34 12.25 13.66
N ASP A 562 -35.59 12.69 13.62
CA ASP A 562 -36.54 12.49 14.72
C ASP A 562 -36.99 11.03 14.80
N GLU A 563 -37.25 10.39 13.66
CA GLU A 563 -37.53 8.92 13.59
C GLU A 563 -36.39 8.08 14.16
N VAL A 564 -35.15 8.40 13.78
CA VAL A 564 -33.96 7.68 14.25
C VAL A 564 -33.78 7.86 15.76
N LYS A 565 -34.02 9.04 16.33
CA LYS A 565 -33.94 9.27 17.78
C LYS A 565 -34.89 8.36 18.56
N GLU A 566 -36.16 8.26 18.11
CA GLU A 566 -37.14 7.38 18.75
C GLU A 566 -36.74 5.89 18.66
N LEU A 567 -36.23 5.47 17.47
CA LEU A 567 -35.75 4.11 17.29
C LEU A 567 -34.49 3.82 18.08
N ALA A 568 -33.61 4.80 18.26
CA ALA A 568 -32.39 4.66 19.06
C ALA A 568 -32.71 4.37 20.55
N GLU A 569 -33.74 5.02 21.12
CA GLU A 569 -34.16 4.73 22.48
C GLU A 569 -34.67 3.27 22.60
N LYS A 570 -35.50 2.82 21.66
CA LYS A 570 -35.96 1.41 21.64
C LYS A 570 -34.83 0.41 21.54
N VAL A 571 -33.77 0.75 20.75
CA VAL A 571 -32.58 -0.08 20.67
C VAL A 571 -31.78 -0.06 21.96
N ARG A 572 -31.67 1.08 22.66
CA ARG A 572 -31.01 1.17 23.97
C ARG A 572 -31.74 0.32 25.02
N GLU A 573 -33.09 0.36 25.03
CA GLU A 573 -33.92 -0.48 25.92
C GLU A 573 -33.77 -1.97 25.59
N ALA A 574 -33.55 -2.33 24.31
CA ALA A 574 -33.31 -3.70 23.89
C ALA A 574 -31.90 -4.23 24.24
N GLY A 575 -31.00 -3.37 24.76
CA GLY A 575 -29.63 -3.74 25.16
C GLY A 575 -28.54 -3.19 24.23
N GLY A 576 -28.88 -2.33 23.25
CA GLY A 576 -27.94 -1.76 22.29
C GLY A 576 -27.50 -2.76 21.19
N LEU A 577 -26.39 -2.46 20.51
CA LEU A 577 -25.87 -3.33 19.47
C LEU A 577 -25.18 -4.56 20.05
N TYR A 578 -25.57 -5.75 19.58
CA TYR A 578 -24.93 -7.01 19.92
C TYR A 578 -23.88 -7.40 18.87
N ILE A 579 -22.65 -7.66 19.30
CA ILE A 579 -21.57 -8.13 18.46
C ILE A 579 -21.38 -9.64 18.63
N ILE A 580 -21.45 -10.39 17.56
CA ILE A 580 -21.15 -11.82 17.53
C ILE A 580 -19.90 -12.04 16.68
N GLY A 581 -18.79 -12.50 17.29
CA GLY A 581 -17.65 -13.01 16.57
C GLY A 581 -17.80 -14.51 16.32
N THR A 582 -17.65 -14.96 15.07
CA THR A 582 -17.74 -16.39 14.75
C THR A 582 -16.42 -17.13 14.91
N GLU A 583 -15.33 -16.39 15.01
CA GLU A 583 -13.96 -16.88 15.23
C GLU A 583 -13.11 -15.80 15.92
N ARG A 584 -11.99 -16.21 16.49
CA ARG A 584 -10.94 -15.30 16.91
C ARG A 584 -10.01 -15.03 15.72
N HIS A 585 -9.63 -13.77 15.57
CA HIS A 585 -8.69 -13.34 14.54
C HIS A 585 -7.24 -13.66 14.97
N GLU A 586 -6.31 -13.55 14.01
CA GLU A 586 -4.88 -13.74 14.29
C GLU A 586 -4.32 -12.72 15.29
N SER A 587 -4.93 -11.54 15.41
CA SER A 587 -4.55 -10.49 16.36
C SER A 587 -5.69 -10.13 17.29
N ARG A 588 -5.38 -10.02 18.59
CA ARG A 588 -6.32 -9.55 19.65
C ARG A 588 -6.84 -8.14 19.35
N ARG A 589 -6.06 -7.35 18.65
CA ARG A 589 -6.40 -6.00 18.22
C ARG A 589 -7.65 -6.00 17.32
N ILE A 590 -7.72 -6.90 16.35
CA ILE A 590 -8.87 -7.04 15.44
C ILE A 590 -10.13 -7.44 16.21
N ASP A 591 -10.00 -8.37 17.17
CA ASP A 591 -11.12 -8.75 18.05
C ASP A 591 -11.64 -7.55 18.87
N ASN A 592 -10.73 -6.73 19.39
CA ASN A 592 -11.08 -5.52 20.14
C ASN A 592 -11.72 -4.45 19.25
N GLN A 593 -11.30 -4.32 18.00
CA GLN A 593 -11.95 -3.42 17.04
C GLN A 593 -13.38 -3.87 16.70
N LEU A 594 -13.59 -5.18 16.56
CA LEU A 594 -14.93 -5.74 16.35
C LEU A 594 -15.83 -5.46 17.56
N ARG A 595 -15.36 -5.75 18.79
CA ARG A 595 -16.08 -5.40 20.03
C ARG A 595 -16.34 -3.90 20.14
N GLY A 596 -15.39 -3.06 19.76
CA GLY A 596 -15.47 -1.60 19.81
C GLY A 596 -16.52 -0.96 18.90
N ARG A 597 -17.17 -1.75 18.04
CA ARG A 597 -18.30 -1.27 17.24
C ARG A 597 -19.57 -1.06 18.06
N SER A 598 -19.65 -1.65 19.24
CA SER A 598 -20.73 -1.55 20.20
C SER A 598 -20.30 -0.82 21.47
N GLY A 599 -21.26 -0.25 22.21
CA GLY A 599 -21.02 0.41 23.49
C GLY A 599 -20.27 1.75 23.35
N ARG A 600 -20.63 2.59 22.39
CA ARG A 600 -20.02 3.89 22.09
C ARG A 600 -20.68 5.01 22.90
N GLN A 601 -19.90 6.00 23.35
CA GLN A 601 -20.39 7.20 24.04
C GLN A 601 -21.35 6.90 25.21
N GLY A 602 -21.10 5.81 25.94
CA GLY A 602 -21.94 5.38 27.06
C GLY A 602 -23.25 4.69 26.68
N ASP A 603 -23.44 4.31 25.41
CA ASP A 603 -24.53 3.45 24.99
C ASP A 603 -24.37 2.02 25.50
N PRO A 604 -25.47 1.29 25.81
CA PRO A 604 -25.39 -0.14 26.10
C PRO A 604 -24.95 -0.94 24.89
N GLY A 605 -24.47 -2.15 25.12
CA GLY A 605 -24.07 -3.09 24.08
C GLY A 605 -23.54 -4.37 24.67
N GLU A 606 -23.43 -5.37 23.84
CA GLU A 606 -22.95 -6.70 24.23
C GLU A 606 -22.01 -7.27 23.20
N SER A 607 -21.10 -8.16 23.59
CA SER A 607 -20.27 -8.90 22.67
C SER A 607 -20.04 -10.34 23.13
N THR A 608 -20.03 -11.29 22.20
CA THR A 608 -19.70 -12.71 22.45
C THR A 608 -18.97 -13.28 21.26
N PHE A 609 -17.93 -14.08 21.52
CA PHE A 609 -17.28 -14.90 20.51
C PHE A 609 -17.74 -16.36 20.62
N PHE A 610 -18.19 -16.92 19.49
CA PHE A 610 -18.55 -18.32 19.30
C PHE A 610 -17.44 -19.00 18.53
N LEU A 611 -16.78 -19.98 19.12
CA LEU A 611 -15.58 -20.59 18.59
C LEU A 611 -15.77 -22.11 18.40
N SER A 612 -14.99 -22.69 17.49
CA SER A 612 -14.90 -24.12 17.31
C SER A 612 -13.46 -24.61 17.46
N LEU A 613 -13.28 -25.86 17.90
CA LEU A 613 -11.96 -26.50 17.88
C LEU A 613 -11.47 -26.79 16.45
N GLU A 614 -12.38 -26.74 15.47
CA GLU A 614 -12.09 -26.88 14.03
C GLU A 614 -11.66 -25.55 13.39
N ASP A 615 -11.82 -24.40 14.09
CA ASP A 615 -11.37 -23.09 13.58
C ASP A 615 -9.86 -23.10 13.38
N ASP A 616 -9.38 -22.44 12.32
CA ASP A 616 -7.98 -22.48 11.88
C ASP A 616 -6.99 -22.12 13.01
N LEU A 617 -7.27 -21.08 13.79
CA LEU A 617 -6.45 -20.69 14.92
C LEU A 617 -6.33 -21.80 15.98
N MET A 618 -7.42 -22.52 16.23
CA MET A 618 -7.42 -23.61 17.21
C MET A 618 -6.74 -24.86 16.65
N ARG A 619 -7.00 -25.19 15.38
CA ARG A 619 -6.43 -26.34 14.67
C ARG A 619 -4.90 -26.22 14.53
N ILE A 620 -4.40 -25.05 14.13
CA ILE A 620 -2.96 -24.83 13.89
C ILE A 620 -2.15 -24.72 15.19
N PHE A 621 -2.71 -24.14 16.26
CA PHE A 621 -1.93 -23.77 17.46
C PHE A 621 -2.26 -24.55 18.74
N GLY A 622 -3.05 -25.59 18.69
CA GLY A 622 -3.25 -26.42 19.91
C GLY A 622 -4.53 -27.22 19.99
N GLY A 623 -5.32 -27.26 18.91
CA GLY A 623 -6.63 -27.94 18.90
C GLY A 623 -6.54 -29.45 19.11
N GLU A 624 -5.53 -30.15 18.58
CA GLU A 624 -5.48 -31.61 18.58
C GLU A 624 -5.52 -32.23 19.99
N ARG A 625 -4.74 -31.70 20.94
CA ARG A 625 -4.73 -32.20 22.33
C ARG A 625 -6.07 -31.96 23.02
N ILE A 626 -6.69 -30.82 22.76
CA ILE A 626 -7.98 -30.44 23.34
C ILE A 626 -9.09 -31.26 22.68
N THR A 627 -9.05 -31.47 21.37
CA THR A 627 -10.00 -32.31 20.64
C THR A 627 -9.95 -33.77 21.13
N ALA A 628 -8.77 -34.34 21.26
CA ALA A 628 -8.58 -35.69 21.81
C ALA A 628 -9.13 -35.81 23.24
N MET A 629 -8.95 -34.79 24.10
CA MET A 629 -9.53 -34.75 25.43
C MET A 629 -11.05 -34.68 25.38
N MET A 630 -11.64 -33.90 24.48
CA MET A 630 -13.08 -33.77 24.32
C MET A 630 -13.71 -35.04 23.75
N ASP A 631 -13.03 -35.73 22.84
CA ASP A 631 -13.44 -37.04 22.32
C ASP A 631 -13.50 -38.08 23.45
N THR A 632 -12.51 -38.06 24.35
CA THR A 632 -12.47 -38.93 25.52
C THR A 632 -13.63 -38.63 26.47
N LEU A 633 -14.02 -37.35 26.59
CA LEU A 633 -15.14 -36.93 27.49
C LEU A 633 -16.53 -37.11 26.82
N LYS A 634 -16.61 -37.55 25.57
CA LYS A 634 -17.85 -37.72 24.79
C LYS A 634 -18.78 -36.51 24.81
N VAL A 635 -18.22 -35.30 24.70
CA VAL A 635 -18.99 -34.06 24.67
C VAL A 635 -19.81 -34.00 23.35
N ASP A 636 -21.11 -33.68 23.45
CA ASP A 636 -22.01 -33.53 22.32
C ASP A 636 -21.63 -32.28 21.48
N GLU A 637 -21.87 -32.35 20.15
CA GLU A 637 -21.51 -31.30 19.18
C GLU A 637 -22.14 -29.94 19.49
N ASN A 638 -23.34 -29.90 20.05
CA ASN A 638 -24.08 -28.68 20.37
C ASN A 638 -23.87 -28.19 21.81
N THR A 639 -23.07 -28.90 22.62
CA THR A 639 -22.84 -28.51 24.03
C THR A 639 -21.78 -27.40 24.10
N PRO A 640 -22.13 -26.20 24.63
CA PRO A 640 -21.16 -25.12 24.81
C PRO A 640 -20.19 -25.43 25.93
N ILE A 641 -18.91 -25.17 25.66
CA ILE A 641 -17.83 -25.35 26.64
C ILE A 641 -17.36 -23.97 27.05
N GLN A 642 -17.57 -23.61 28.29
CA GLN A 642 -17.07 -22.37 28.86
C GLN A 642 -15.95 -22.70 29.84
N SER A 643 -14.71 -22.39 29.48
CA SER A 643 -13.54 -22.63 30.30
C SER A 643 -12.54 -21.48 30.19
N LYS A 644 -12.18 -20.91 31.35
CA LYS A 644 -11.11 -19.90 31.44
C LYS A 644 -9.77 -20.44 30.94
N MET A 645 -9.58 -21.75 30.98
CA MET A 645 -8.37 -22.40 30.49
C MET A 645 -8.30 -22.33 28.96
N LEU A 646 -9.43 -22.53 28.26
CA LEU A 646 -9.50 -22.42 26.78
C LEU A 646 -9.26 -20.99 26.33
N THR A 647 -9.86 -20.01 26.98
CA THR A 647 -9.60 -18.58 26.69
C THR A 647 -8.11 -18.26 26.82
N GLY A 648 -7.45 -18.78 27.86
CA GLY A 648 -6.00 -18.59 28.05
C GLY A 648 -5.14 -19.23 26.97
N VAL A 649 -5.55 -20.40 26.46
CA VAL A 649 -4.86 -21.07 25.32
C VAL A 649 -5.01 -20.25 24.06
N ILE A 650 -6.21 -19.75 23.77
CA ILE A 650 -6.49 -18.92 22.59
C ILE A 650 -5.66 -17.63 22.64
N GLU A 651 -5.67 -16.91 23.75
CA GLU A 651 -4.86 -15.69 23.93
C GLU A 651 -3.35 -15.96 23.76
N SER A 652 -2.87 -17.10 24.27
CA SER A 652 -1.47 -17.50 24.10
C SER A 652 -1.14 -17.80 22.63
N SER A 653 -2.07 -18.41 21.90
CA SER A 653 -1.94 -18.68 20.46
C SER A 653 -1.90 -17.39 19.64
N GLN A 654 -2.81 -16.46 19.93
CA GLN A 654 -2.80 -15.13 19.28
C GLN A 654 -1.48 -14.39 19.54
N LYS A 655 -0.97 -14.38 20.78
CA LYS A 655 0.34 -13.76 21.09
C LYS A 655 1.50 -14.38 20.32
N LYS A 656 1.48 -15.70 20.08
CA LYS A 656 2.51 -16.35 19.26
C LYS A 656 2.45 -15.93 17.81
N ILE A 657 1.23 -15.78 17.25
CA ILE A 657 1.02 -15.32 15.89
C ILE A 657 1.44 -13.84 15.76
N GLU A 658 0.99 -12.99 16.69
CA GLU A 658 1.38 -11.57 16.76
C GLU A 658 2.91 -11.44 16.76
N GLY A 659 3.61 -12.20 17.62
CA GLY A 659 5.07 -12.22 17.67
C GLY A 659 5.73 -12.73 16.40
N ARG A 660 5.17 -13.75 15.73
CA ARG A 660 5.66 -14.22 14.40
C ARG A 660 5.49 -13.13 13.35
N ASN A 661 4.32 -12.51 13.29
CA ASN A 661 4.02 -11.47 12.33
C ASN A 661 4.90 -10.24 12.53
N PHE A 662 5.15 -9.85 13.79
CA PHE A 662 6.13 -8.82 14.14
C PHE A 662 7.52 -9.15 13.61
N ASN A 663 8.01 -10.39 13.83
CA ASN A 663 9.31 -10.81 13.33
C ASN A 663 9.39 -10.78 11.80
N ILE A 664 8.32 -11.15 11.09
CA ILE A 664 8.26 -11.05 9.63
C ILE A 664 8.41 -9.59 9.20
N ARG A 665 7.63 -8.66 9.78
CA ARG A 665 7.72 -7.23 9.46
C ARG A 665 9.10 -6.64 9.80
N LYS A 666 9.67 -7.04 10.93
CA LYS A 666 11.02 -6.64 11.33
C LYS A 666 12.09 -7.14 10.36
N ASN A 667 11.96 -8.37 9.87
CA ASN A 667 12.88 -8.89 8.87
C ASN A 667 12.77 -8.15 7.54
N VAL A 668 11.54 -7.87 7.08
CA VAL A 668 11.33 -7.05 5.87
C VAL A 668 12.00 -5.69 6.03
N LEU A 669 11.81 -5.04 7.18
CA LEU A 669 12.44 -3.76 7.47
C LEU A 669 13.97 -3.85 7.50
N ASN A 670 14.55 -4.87 8.15
CA ASN A 670 16.01 -5.03 8.24
C ASN A 670 16.67 -5.12 6.85
N TYR A 671 16.03 -5.77 5.90
CA TYR A 671 16.49 -5.82 4.51
C TYR A 671 16.26 -4.50 3.78
N ASP A 672 15.09 -3.87 3.97
CA ASP A 672 14.80 -2.59 3.31
C ASP A 672 15.60 -1.42 3.90
N ASP A 673 16.06 -1.48 5.15
CA ASP A 673 16.94 -0.47 5.75
C ASP A 673 18.28 -0.38 5.00
N VAL A 674 18.79 -1.50 4.47
CA VAL A 674 19.99 -1.49 3.61
C VAL A 674 19.69 -0.75 2.31
N MET A 675 18.61 -1.12 1.64
CA MET A 675 18.15 -0.45 0.43
C MET A 675 17.79 1.01 0.68
N ASN A 676 17.24 1.34 1.85
CA ASN A 676 16.86 2.69 2.20
C ASN A 676 18.08 3.62 2.32
N THR A 677 19.17 3.15 2.92
CA THR A 677 20.41 3.91 3.01
C THR A 677 20.93 4.26 1.61
N GLN A 678 20.94 3.31 0.69
CA GLN A 678 21.34 3.51 -0.70
C GLN A 678 20.36 4.43 -1.44
N ARG A 679 19.06 4.25 -1.24
CA ARG A 679 17.99 5.09 -1.81
C ARG A 679 18.13 6.55 -1.38
N GLU A 680 18.38 6.82 -0.11
CA GLU A 680 18.59 8.17 0.40
C GLU A 680 19.77 8.86 -0.28
N ILE A 681 20.89 8.17 -0.50
CA ILE A 681 22.06 8.69 -1.19
C ILE A 681 21.67 9.07 -2.64
N ILE A 682 21.12 8.13 -3.39
CA ILE A 682 20.74 8.34 -4.80
C ILE A 682 19.69 9.43 -4.93
N TYR A 683 18.64 9.43 -4.12
CA TYR A 683 17.55 10.41 -4.21
C TYR A 683 18.01 11.80 -3.78
N LYS A 684 18.94 11.91 -2.81
CA LYS A 684 19.55 13.18 -2.43
C LYS A 684 20.41 13.75 -3.55
N GLN A 685 21.27 12.96 -4.17
CA GLN A 685 22.06 13.36 -5.32
C GLN A 685 21.17 13.78 -6.49
N ARG A 686 20.14 12.98 -6.77
CA ARG A 686 19.15 13.27 -7.80
C ARG A 686 18.41 14.59 -7.53
N GLN A 687 18.07 14.88 -6.27
CA GLN A 687 17.43 16.13 -5.88
C GLN A 687 18.35 17.34 -6.12
N GLN A 688 19.63 17.24 -5.80
CA GLN A 688 20.62 18.30 -6.07
C GLN A 688 20.68 18.63 -7.57
N VAL A 689 20.70 17.61 -8.41
CA VAL A 689 20.63 17.76 -9.87
C VAL A 689 19.35 18.47 -10.33
N LEU A 690 18.20 18.13 -9.72
CA LEU A 690 16.90 18.75 -10.03
C LEU A 690 16.79 20.19 -9.52
N ASP A 691 17.48 20.52 -8.42
CA ASP A 691 17.48 21.88 -7.85
C ASP A 691 18.34 22.86 -8.63
N GLY A 692 19.11 22.36 -9.62
CA GLY A 692 19.90 23.17 -10.53
C GLY A 692 21.28 23.52 -9.97
N GLU A 693 21.84 22.69 -9.09
CA GLU A 693 23.27 22.79 -8.73
C GLU A 693 24.10 22.69 -10.01
N ASP A 694 25.16 23.48 -10.08
CA ASP A 694 26.09 23.44 -11.20
C ASP A 694 26.79 22.07 -11.22
N LEU A 695 26.44 21.25 -12.21
CA LEU A 695 26.96 19.90 -12.36
C LEU A 695 28.28 19.86 -13.14
N HIS A 696 28.65 20.95 -13.78
CA HIS A 696 29.79 20.96 -14.69
C HIS A 696 31.09 20.54 -14.00
N GLU A 697 31.36 21.07 -12.82
CA GLU A 697 32.53 20.66 -12.02
C GLU A 697 32.48 19.18 -11.62
N ASN A 698 31.31 18.69 -11.25
CA ASN A 698 31.12 17.28 -10.92
C ASN A 698 31.35 16.37 -12.14
N ILE A 699 30.89 16.78 -13.32
CA ILE A 699 31.13 16.04 -14.57
C ILE A 699 32.61 16.03 -14.93
N LEU A 700 33.31 17.17 -14.76
CA LEU A 700 34.77 17.21 -14.96
C LEU A 700 35.49 16.27 -13.98
N GLY A 701 35.04 16.19 -12.71
CA GLY A 701 35.53 15.22 -11.76
C GLY A 701 35.27 13.77 -12.21
N MET A 702 34.06 13.46 -12.68
CA MET A 702 33.73 12.12 -13.21
C MET A 702 34.60 11.73 -14.42
N ILE A 703 34.94 12.69 -15.29
CA ILE A 703 35.82 12.44 -16.43
C ILE A 703 37.23 12.04 -15.97
N LYS A 704 37.79 12.73 -14.96
CA LYS A 704 39.09 12.41 -14.42
C LYS A 704 39.11 11.02 -13.76
N GLU A 705 38.14 10.77 -12.87
CA GLU A 705 37.99 9.48 -12.21
C GLU A 705 37.79 8.32 -13.20
N PHE A 706 37.02 8.55 -14.29
CA PHE A 706 36.82 7.56 -15.35
C PHE A 706 38.14 7.24 -16.07
N VAL A 707 38.98 8.24 -16.32
CA VAL A 707 40.31 8.05 -16.93
C VAL A 707 41.21 7.26 -15.97
N GLU A 708 41.29 7.71 -14.72
CA GLU A 708 42.11 7.05 -13.70
C GLU A 708 41.69 5.58 -13.49
N ASP A 709 40.41 5.30 -13.33
CA ASP A 709 39.86 3.94 -13.20
C ASP A 709 40.18 3.09 -14.44
N SER A 710 40.06 3.68 -15.62
CA SER A 710 40.38 2.97 -16.87
C SER A 710 41.85 2.63 -16.94
N VAL A 711 42.76 3.52 -16.55
CA VAL A 711 44.20 3.23 -16.52
C VAL A 711 44.52 2.19 -15.45
N ASN A 712 43.97 2.32 -14.26
CA ASN A 712 44.16 1.39 -13.14
C ASN A 712 43.71 -0.04 -13.48
N MET A 713 42.72 -0.21 -14.33
CA MET A 713 42.23 -1.52 -14.75
C MET A 713 43.23 -2.28 -15.64
N TYR A 714 44.05 -1.57 -16.46
CA TYR A 714 44.96 -2.17 -17.41
C TYR A 714 46.43 -1.98 -17.05
N ILE A 715 46.75 -1.12 -16.12
CA ILE A 715 48.07 -0.80 -15.63
C ILE A 715 48.06 -0.87 -14.10
N THR A 716 48.56 -1.99 -13.54
CA THR A 716 48.64 -2.14 -12.08
C THR A 716 50.01 -1.59 -11.58
N ASP A 717 50.05 -1.13 -10.31
CA ASP A 717 51.25 -0.54 -9.71
C ASP A 717 52.39 -1.54 -9.49
N GLU A 718 52.08 -2.85 -9.58
CA GLU A 718 53.03 -3.97 -9.39
C GLU A 718 53.66 -4.43 -10.73
N ASP A 719 53.10 -3.98 -11.86
CA ASP A 719 53.57 -4.42 -13.20
C ASP A 719 54.73 -3.57 -13.68
N VAL A 720 55.73 -4.23 -14.25
CA VAL A 720 56.77 -3.57 -15.01
C VAL A 720 56.18 -3.05 -16.33
N GLN A 721 56.66 -1.92 -16.83
CA GLN A 721 56.14 -1.23 -18.03
C GLN A 721 55.97 -2.16 -19.23
N ASP A 722 56.83 -3.17 -19.42
CA ASP A 722 56.75 -4.17 -20.50
C ASP A 722 55.48 -5.05 -20.41
N ASN A 723 54.88 -5.13 -19.23
CA ASN A 723 53.69 -5.96 -19.02
C ASN A 723 52.37 -5.15 -19.08
N TRP A 724 52.45 -3.84 -19.25
CA TRP A 724 51.28 -3.01 -19.33
C TRP A 724 50.39 -3.36 -20.53
N ASN A 725 49.09 -3.52 -20.29
CA ASN A 725 48.14 -3.82 -21.37
C ASN A 725 47.63 -2.53 -22.02
N LEU A 726 48.55 -1.79 -22.67
CA LEU A 726 48.25 -0.53 -23.36
C LEU A 726 47.29 -0.72 -24.53
N GLN A 727 47.29 -1.88 -25.18
CA GLN A 727 46.36 -2.20 -26.26
C GLN A 727 44.93 -2.33 -25.73
N GLY A 728 44.72 -2.98 -24.57
CA GLY A 728 43.43 -3.09 -23.94
C GLY A 728 42.91 -1.73 -23.47
N LEU A 729 43.78 -0.89 -22.90
CA LEU A 729 43.45 0.47 -22.51
C LEU A 729 43.02 1.32 -23.72
N LYS A 730 43.75 1.24 -24.83
CA LYS A 730 43.41 1.90 -26.08
C LYS A 730 42.04 1.50 -26.58
N GLU A 731 41.77 0.19 -26.67
CA GLU A 731 40.49 -0.33 -27.14
C GLU A 731 39.31 0.12 -26.26
N ARG A 732 39.49 0.14 -24.94
CA ARG A 732 38.48 0.61 -23.99
C ARG A 732 38.07 2.06 -24.20
N LEU A 733 39.04 2.93 -24.51
CA LEU A 733 38.84 4.36 -24.66
C LEU A 733 38.72 4.80 -26.14
N MET A 734 38.74 3.85 -27.08
CA MET A 734 38.66 4.11 -28.52
C MET A 734 37.39 4.85 -28.90
N GLY A 735 37.53 5.94 -29.67
CA GLY A 735 36.40 6.77 -30.11
C GLY A 735 35.82 7.68 -29.03
N ILE A 736 36.32 7.65 -27.82
CA ILE A 736 36.00 8.57 -26.70
C ILE A 736 37.17 9.54 -26.49
N ILE A 737 38.33 9.01 -26.13
CA ILE A 737 39.54 9.76 -25.76
C ILE A 737 40.72 9.35 -26.68
N THR A 738 40.85 8.05 -27.00
CA THR A 738 41.96 7.50 -27.76
C THR A 738 41.66 7.33 -29.23
N VAL A 739 42.73 7.34 -30.08
CA VAL A 739 42.71 7.10 -31.51
C VAL A 739 43.61 5.94 -31.87
N GLU A 740 43.56 5.47 -33.13
CA GLU A 740 44.25 4.25 -33.59
C GLU A 740 45.77 4.33 -33.43
N ASP A 741 46.37 5.53 -33.51
CA ASP A 741 47.82 5.74 -33.42
C ASP A 741 48.34 5.97 -31.96
N ASP A 742 47.52 5.89 -30.95
CA ASP A 742 47.93 6.08 -29.55
C ASP A 742 48.70 4.87 -28.99
N PHE A 743 49.59 5.15 -28.04
CA PHE A 743 50.42 4.20 -27.29
C PHE A 743 51.37 3.35 -28.14
N ASN A 744 51.83 3.90 -29.28
CA ASN A 744 52.86 3.29 -30.09
C ASN A 744 54.25 3.72 -29.57
N TYR A 745 54.64 3.25 -28.38
CA TYR A 745 55.94 3.60 -27.75
C TYR A 745 56.99 2.61 -28.17
N THR A 746 58.20 3.13 -28.33
CA THR A 746 59.38 2.29 -28.41
C THR A 746 59.79 1.76 -27.03
N PRO A 747 60.50 0.65 -26.88
CA PRO A 747 60.91 0.13 -25.56
C PRO A 747 61.67 1.17 -24.72
N GLN A 748 62.45 2.09 -25.35
CA GLN A 748 63.19 3.13 -24.64
C GLN A 748 62.27 4.25 -24.14
N GLU A 749 61.25 4.60 -24.87
CA GLU A 749 60.25 5.58 -24.44
C GLU A 749 59.34 4.99 -23.36
N LEU A 750 59.06 3.69 -23.41
CA LEU A 750 58.24 3.03 -22.43
C LEU A 750 58.93 2.97 -21.05
N ASP A 751 60.26 2.80 -21.02
CA ASP A 751 61.04 2.78 -19.76
C ASP A 751 61.05 4.15 -19.03
N GLU A 752 60.84 5.25 -19.78
CA GLU A 752 60.82 6.61 -19.21
C GLU A 752 59.44 7.09 -18.75
N ILE A 753 58.35 6.41 -19.22
CA ILE A 753 56.96 6.81 -18.95
C ILE A 753 56.50 6.20 -17.62
N THR A 754 55.86 6.99 -16.79
CA THR A 754 55.18 6.53 -15.57
C THR A 754 53.69 6.34 -15.82
N LYS A 755 53.03 5.55 -14.99
CA LYS A 755 51.57 5.39 -14.98
C LYS A 755 50.87 6.74 -14.88
N GLN A 756 51.39 7.65 -14.05
CA GLN A 756 50.88 8.99 -13.84
C GLN A 756 50.94 9.83 -15.13
N ASP A 757 52.01 9.72 -15.92
CA ASP A 757 52.12 10.43 -17.19
C ASP A 757 51.04 10.01 -18.19
N ILE A 758 50.66 8.74 -18.17
CA ILE A 758 49.55 8.23 -19.00
C ILE A 758 48.19 8.78 -18.51
N ILE A 759 47.99 8.83 -17.18
CA ILE A 759 46.77 9.41 -16.57
C ILE A 759 46.68 10.89 -16.97
N ASP A 760 47.74 11.67 -16.71
CA ASP A 760 47.76 13.11 -16.95
C ASP A 760 47.53 13.42 -18.46
N LEU A 761 48.14 12.63 -19.36
CA LEU A 761 47.94 12.74 -20.81
C LEU A 761 46.50 12.52 -21.23
N LEU A 762 45.87 11.47 -20.71
CA LEU A 762 44.49 11.10 -21.07
C LEU A 762 43.48 12.07 -20.44
N GLU A 763 43.74 12.52 -19.21
CA GLU A 763 42.90 13.54 -18.55
C GLU A 763 42.93 14.85 -19.30
N ASP A 764 44.13 15.40 -19.63
CA ASP A 764 44.27 16.65 -20.37
C ASP A 764 43.56 16.56 -21.74
N ARG A 765 43.68 15.43 -22.41
CA ARG A 765 43.04 15.19 -23.70
C ARG A 765 41.49 15.12 -23.55
N ALA A 766 40.99 14.38 -22.56
CA ALA A 766 39.57 14.25 -22.29
C ALA A 766 38.95 15.61 -21.99
N LEU A 767 39.57 16.38 -21.14
CA LEU A 767 39.10 17.71 -20.79
C LEU A 767 39.13 18.67 -22.00
N LYS A 768 40.14 18.61 -22.88
CA LYS A 768 40.18 19.40 -24.13
C LYS A 768 39.06 19.01 -25.11
N ILE A 769 38.81 17.71 -25.27
CA ILE A 769 37.71 17.23 -26.10
C ILE A 769 36.37 17.75 -25.54
N TYR A 770 36.21 17.70 -24.21
CA TYR A 770 34.98 18.14 -23.54
C TYR A 770 34.79 19.67 -23.64
N ALA A 771 35.84 20.46 -23.41
CA ALA A 771 35.80 21.92 -23.59
C ALA A 771 35.46 22.34 -25.02
N LYS A 772 36.03 21.65 -26.01
CA LYS A 772 35.64 21.88 -27.42
C LYS A 772 34.16 21.59 -27.67
N ARG A 773 33.63 20.58 -27.01
CA ARG A 773 32.21 20.23 -27.11
C ARG A 773 31.33 21.31 -26.50
N GLU A 774 31.77 21.93 -25.42
CA GLU A 774 31.11 23.09 -24.80
C GLU A 774 31.06 24.28 -25.77
N GLU A 775 32.16 24.57 -26.47
CA GLU A 775 32.20 25.60 -27.52
C GLU A 775 31.25 25.32 -28.69
N ASP A 776 31.15 24.05 -29.13
CA ASP A 776 30.34 23.63 -30.27
C ASP A 776 28.82 23.64 -29.96
N LEU A 777 28.39 23.32 -28.75
CA LEU A 777 26.99 23.21 -28.33
C LEU A 777 26.48 24.47 -27.64
N GLY A 778 27.37 25.23 -26.99
CA GLY A 778 27.04 26.31 -26.06
C GLY A 778 26.71 25.82 -24.64
N GLN A 779 27.07 26.61 -23.68
CA GLN A 779 27.03 26.27 -22.25
C GLN A 779 25.65 25.86 -21.75
N GLU A 780 24.59 26.63 -22.07
CA GLU A 780 23.22 26.31 -21.62
C GLU A 780 22.72 24.96 -22.11
N LEU A 781 23.00 24.62 -23.39
CA LEU A 781 22.57 23.35 -23.96
C LEU A 781 23.38 22.18 -23.41
N LEU A 782 24.68 22.36 -23.18
CA LEU A 782 25.53 21.33 -22.60
C LEU A 782 25.10 21.01 -21.17
N HIS A 783 24.88 22.03 -20.32
CA HIS A 783 24.41 21.82 -18.94
C HIS A 783 23.06 21.09 -18.90
N GLU A 784 22.14 21.40 -19.83
CA GLU A 784 20.88 20.66 -19.91
C GLU A 784 21.08 19.21 -20.36
N ILE A 785 22.04 18.94 -21.25
CA ILE A 785 22.41 17.58 -21.67
C ILE A 785 23.05 16.82 -20.52
N GLU A 786 23.98 17.43 -19.80
CA GLU A 786 24.62 16.87 -18.59
C GLU A 786 23.58 16.41 -17.59
N ARG A 787 22.61 17.29 -17.28
CA ARG A 787 21.51 17.03 -16.35
C ARG A 787 20.63 15.85 -16.82
N VAL A 788 20.20 15.87 -18.07
CA VAL A 788 19.29 14.82 -18.60
C VAL A 788 20.01 13.48 -18.73
N VAL A 789 21.27 13.48 -19.19
CA VAL A 789 22.08 12.26 -19.32
C VAL A 789 22.33 11.65 -17.95
N LEU A 790 22.78 12.44 -16.98
CA LEU A 790 23.05 11.94 -15.62
C LEU A 790 21.81 11.35 -14.99
N LEU A 791 20.67 12.05 -15.01
CA LEU A 791 19.40 11.55 -14.46
C LEU A 791 18.98 10.25 -15.14
N LYS A 792 19.09 10.15 -16.46
CA LYS A 792 18.71 8.95 -17.21
C LYS A 792 19.60 7.75 -16.87
N VAL A 793 20.90 7.97 -16.77
CA VAL A 793 21.86 6.90 -16.42
C VAL A 793 21.62 6.43 -14.98
N VAL A 794 21.48 7.37 -14.04
CA VAL A 794 21.18 7.08 -12.64
C VAL A 794 19.89 6.26 -12.54
N ASP A 795 18.81 6.69 -13.18
CA ASP A 795 17.52 5.98 -13.12
C ASP A 795 17.64 4.56 -13.69
N THR A 796 18.36 4.39 -14.81
CA THR A 796 18.54 3.07 -15.44
C THR A 796 19.36 2.13 -14.55
N LYS A 797 20.48 2.59 -13.99
CA LYS A 797 21.34 1.78 -13.13
C LYS A 797 20.70 1.48 -11.79
N TRP A 798 20.00 2.46 -11.19
CA TRP A 798 19.27 2.28 -9.95
C TRP A 798 18.16 1.23 -10.08
N MET A 799 17.38 1.25 -11.18
CA MET A 799 16.38 0.22 -11.44
C MET A 799 16.99 -1.18 -11.60
N ALA A 800 18.14 -1.30 -12.28
CA ALA A 800 18.84 -2.57 -12.37
C ALA A 800 19.33 -3.05 -11.00
N HIS A 801 19.91 -2.13 -10.21
CA HIS A 801 20.41 -2.45 -8.87
C HIS A 801 19.30 -2.91 -7.91
N ILE A 802 18.08 -2.35 -7.98
CA ILE A 802 16.94 -2.83 -7.20
C ILE A 802 16.66 -4.30 -7.52
N ASP A 803 16.67 -4.69 -8.80
CA ASP A 803 16.45 -6.09 -9.21
C ASP A 803 17.59 -7.00 -8.74
N ASP A 804 18.85 -6.56 -8.87
CA ASP A 804 20.02 -7.31 -8.43
C ASP A 804 20.01 -7.55 -6.91
N MET A 805 19.61 -6.54 -6.13
CA MET A 805 19.44 -6.65 -4.68
C MET A 805 18.28 -7.57 -4.29
N ASP A 806 17.20 -7.59 -5.06
CA ASP A 806 16.11 -8.54 -4.85
C ASP A 806 16.55 -9.97 -5.14
N GLU A 807 17.37 -10.20 -6.16
CA GLU A 807 17.97 -11.52 -6.44
C GLU A 807 18.94 -11.95 -5.33
N LEU A 808 19.79 -11.04 -4.86
CA LEU A 808 20.68 -11.30 -3.72
C LEU A 808 19.89 -11.74 -2.49
N LYS A 809 18.78 -11.04 -2.19
CA LYS A 809 17.90 -11.34 -1.04
C LYS A 809 17.32 -12.76 -1.09
N LYS A 810 16.98 -13.26 -2.28
CA LYS A 810 16.45 -14.63 -2.45
C LYS A 810 17.45 -15.70 -2.06
N GLY A 811 18.76 -15.48 -2.35
CA GLY A 811 19.83 -16.44 -2.10
C GLY A 811 20.51 -16.32 -0.74
N ILE A 812 20.53 -15.13 -0.14
CA ILE A 812 21.36 -14.80 1.03
C ILE A 812 21.00 -15.61 2.28
N GLY A 813 19.75 -16.08 2.40
CA GLY A 813 19.29 -16.91 3.51
C GLY A 813 20.09 -18.20 3.69
N LEU A 814 20.68 -18.74 2.62
CA LEU A 814 21.53 -19.93 2.66
C LEU A 814 22.84 -19.72 3.44
N ARG A 815 23.29 -18.48 3.61
CA ARG A 815 24.48 -18.13 4.40
C ARG A 815 24.32 -18.53 5.88
N SER A 816 23.07 -18.64 6.38
CA SER A 816 22.80 -19.09 7.75
C SER A 816 23.30 -20.51 8.04
N TYR A 817 23.37 -21.39 7.06
CA TYR A 817 23.96 -22.73 7.22
C TYR A 817 25.47 -22.67 7.51
N GLY A 818 26.17 -21.61 7.05
CA GLY A 818 27.55 -21.28 7.37
C GLY A 818 27.71 -20.49 8.67
N GLN A 819 26.68 -20.42 9.54
CA GLN A 819 26.67 -19.65 10.80
C GLN A 819 26.90 -18.14 10.61
N LYS A 820 26.65 -17.61 9.42
CA LYS A 820 26.70 -16.18 9.13
C LYS A 820 25.31 -15.58 9.27
N ASN A 821 25.25 -14.31 9.71
CA ASN A 821 23.97 -13.60 9.79
C ASN A 821 23.57 -13.12 8.39
N PRO A 822 22.45 -13.59 7.81
CA PRO A 822 22.06 -13.23 6.45
C PRO A 822 21.90 -11.72 6.22
N VAL A 823 21.41 -10.96 7.20
CA VAL A 823 21.23 -9.50 7.09
C VAL A 823 22.57 -8.77 7.03
N VAL A 824 23.59 -9.27 7.76
CA VAL A 824 24.94 -8.68 7.73
C VAL A 824 25.60 -8.95 6.40
N GLU A 825 25.52 -10.20 5.89
CA GLU A 825 26.05 -10.56 4.57
C GLU A 825 25.35 -9.77 3.46
N TYR A 826 24.01 -9.64 3.53
CA TYR A 826 23.25 -8.82 2.58
C TYR A 826 23.69 -7.35 2.56
N ARG A 827 24.02 -6.79 3.75
CA ARG A 827 24.54 -5.42 3.84
C ARG A 827 25.92 -5.30 3.21
N MET A 828 26.81 -6.28 3.44
CA MET A 828 28.18 -6.24 2.91
C MET A 828 28.18 -6.43 1.39
N GLU A 829 27.59 -7.52 0.90
CA GLU A 829 27.49 -7.78 -0.54
C GLU A 829 26.71 -6.68 -1.27
N GLY A 830 25.63 -6.17 -0.65
CA GLY A 830 24.84 -5.08 -1.22
C GLY A 830 25.56 -3.73 -1.25
N MET A 831 26.55 -3.50 -0.37
CA MET A 831 27.38 -2.28 -0.44
C MET A 831 28.39 -2.40 -1.57
N ASP A 832 29.03 -3.55 -1.74
CA ASP A 832 29.95 -3.80 -2.86
C ASP A 832 29.22 -3.63 -4.22
N MET A 833 28.00 -4.18 -4.35
CA MET A 833 27.16 -3.99 -5.54
C MET A 833 26.76 -2.54 -5.77
N PHE A 834 26.54 -1.79 -4.70
CA PHE A 834 26.22 -0.35 -4.79
C PHE A 834 27.39 0.47 -5.28
N ASP A 835 28.60 0.19 -4.79
CA ASP A 835 29.83 0.86 -5.22
C ASP A 835 30.11 0.56 -6.70
N ASP A 836 29.93 -0.69 -7.15
CA ASP A 836 30.00 -1.08 -8.56
C ASP A 836 28.97 -0.35 -9.43
N MET A 837 27.76 -0.20 -8.93
CA MET A 837 26.72 0.59 -9.62
C MET A 837 27.13 2.07 -9.75
N VAL A 838 27.66 2.69 -8.71
CA VAL A 838 28.12 4.11 -8.73
C VAL A 838 29.25 4.27 -9.73
N ALA A 839 30.22 3.34 -9.77
CA ALA A 839 31.27 3.33 -10.77
C ALA A 839 30.71 3.21 -12.20
N SER A 840 29.71 2.35 -12.39
CA SER A 840 29.02 2.16 -13.67
C SER A 840 28.22 3.41 -14.10
N ILE A 841 27.61 4.13 -13.16
CA ILE A 841 26.93 5.43 -13.44
C ILE A 841 27.94 6.43 -13.97
N ARG A 842 29.12 6.53 -13.36
CA ARG A 842 30.20 7.41 -13.77
C ARG A 842 30.66 7.10 -15.19
N GLU A 843 30.98 5.82 -15.43
CA GLU A 843 31.42 5.37 -16.75
C GLU A 843 30.38 5.65 -17.84
N ASP A 844 29.15 5.22 -17.66
CA ASP A 844 28.11 5.39 -18.67
C ASP A 844 27.74 6.86 -18.90
N THR A 845 27.76 7.68 -17.86
CA THR A 845 27.54 9.13 -18.00
C THR A 845 28.62 9.77 -18.89
N VAL A 846 29.88 9.51 -18.59
CA VAL A 846 31.01 10.02 -19.39
C VAL A 846 30.90 9.51 -20.83
N ARG A 847 30.73 8.20 -21.04
CA ARG A 847 30.58 7.63 -22.39
C ARG A 847 29.42 8.27 -23.15
N MET A 848 28.25 8.45 -22.54
CA MET A 848 27.10 9.08 -23.19
C MET A 848 27.38 10.54 -23.51
N LEU A 849 27.99 11.31 -22.61
CA LEU A 849 28.32 12.70 -22.84
C LEU A 849 29.32 12.88 -24.01
N PHE A 850 30.26 11.97 -24.18
CA PHE A 850 31.22 12.02 -25.31
C PHE A 850 30.65 11.52 -26.66
N THR A 851 29.65 10.66 -26.63
CA THR A 851 29.10 10.02 -27.84
C THR A 851 27.80 10.62 -28.35
N ILE A 852 27.02 11.31 -27.51
CA ILE A 852 25.72 11.86 -27.87
C ILE A 852 25.85 12.88 -29.03
N GLN A 853 25.04 12.72 -30.08
CA GLN A 853 24.97 13.64 -31.21
C GLN A 853 23.66 14.41 -31.16
N VAL A 854 23.76 15.73 -31.07
CA VAL A 854 22.59 16.62 -31.13
C VAL A 854 22.21 16.86 -32.58
N ARG A 855 21.09 16.30 -33.05
CA ARG A 855 20.54 16.63 -34.36
C ARG A 855 19.87 18.00 -34.28
N LYS A 856 20.45 18.99 -34.92
CA LYS A 856 19.78 20.28 -35.16
C LYS A 856 18.60 20.02 -36.11
N ASN A 857 17.42 19.73 -35.60
CA ASN A 857 16.22 19.75 -36.42
C ASN A 857 15.95 21.20 -36.82
N SER A 858 16.25 21.54 -38.09
CA SER A 858 15.84 22.78 -38.74
C SER A 858 14.32 22.71 -38.99
N ALA A 859 13.52 22.88 -38.00
CA ALA A 859 12.13 23.37 -37.97
C ALA A 859 11.52 23.00 -36.61
N ALA A 860 11.52 23.96 -35.71
CA ALA A 860 10.66 23.87 -34.53
C ALA A 860 9.20 23.78 -35.01
N PRO A 861 8.41 22.75 -34.63
CA PRO A 861 6.99 22.82 -34.83
C PRO A 861 6.45 23.97 -33.95
N LYS A 862 5.71 24.90 -34.57
CA LYS A 862 5.05 25.98 -33.85
C LYS A 862 4.15 25.40 -32.77
N ARG A 863 4.29 25.90 -31.59
CA ARG A 863 3.67 25.46 -30.32
C ARG A 863 2.14 25.69 -30.24
N GLU A 864 1.47 26.00 -31.36
CA GLU A 864 0.06 26.38 -31.43
C GLU A 864 -0.93 25.26 -31.77
N ASP A 865 -0.47 24.05 -32.12
CA ASP A 865 -1.37 23.00 -32.63
C ASP A 865 -1.58 21.80 -31.66
N VAL A 866 -1.17 21.87 -30.39
CA VAL A 866 -1.26 20.72 -29.43
C VAL A 866 -2.29 20.92 -28.33
N LEU A 867 -3.00 22.06 -28.29
CA LEU A 867 -4.01 22.31 -27.25
C LEU A 867 -5.39 22.60 -27.86
N LYS A 868 -6.07 21.54 -28.28
CA LYS A 868 -7.54 21.49 -28.30
C LYS A 868 -7.99 20.21 -27.61
N PRO A 869 -8.73 20.31 -26.51
CA PRO A 869 -9.33 19.15 -25.87
C PRO A 869 -10.56 18.71 -26.64
N GLY A 870 -10.66 17.44 -26.95
CA GLY A 870 -11.89 16.84 -27.48
C GLY A 870 -11.81 16.48 -28.95
N GLU A 871 -11.24 15.29 -29.24
CA GLU A 871 -11.74 14.38 -30.25
C GLU A 871 -10.94 13.07 -30.13
N HIS A 872 -11.58 12.01 -29.69
CA HIS A 872 -11.03 10.67 -29.74
C HIS A 872 -10.82 10.26 -31.20
N HIS A 873 -9.61 10.43 -31.72
CA HIS A 873 -9.22 9.77 -32.96
C HIS A 873 -8.70 8.36 -32.61
N ASN A 874 -9.55 7.38 -32.89
CA ASN A 874 -9.12 6.01 -33.10
C ASN A 874 -7.94 6.02 -34.10
N MET A 875 -6.73 5.81 -33.62
CA MET A 875 -5.58 5.48 -34.49
C MET A 875 -5.83 4.10 -35.10
N THR A 876 -6.44 4.08 -36.24
CA THR A 876 -6.42 2.92 -37.15
C THR A 876 -4.98 2.68 -37.57
N VAL A 877 -4.35 1.66 -36.98
CA VAL A 877 -3.09 1.10 -37.47
C VAL A 877 -3.35 0.69 -38.93
N ARG A 878 -2.78 1.43 -39.88
CA ARG A 878 -2.77 1.02 -41.28
C ARG A 878 -1.98 -0.28 -41.36
N LYS A 879 -2.67 -1.41 -41.38
CA LYS A 879 -2.10 -2.69 -41.80
C LYS A 879 -1.55 -2.50 -43.21
N ALA A 880 -0.26 -2.77 -43.39
CA ALA A 880 0.33 -2.78 -44.73
C ALA A 880 -0.53 -3.68 -45.64
N LYS A 881 -0.96 -3.13 -46.78
CA LYS A 881 -1.73 -3.88 -47.78
C LYS A 881 -0.94 -5.13 -48.17
N LYS A 882 -1.52 -6.31 -47.92
CA LYS A 882 -0.94 -7.57 -48.44
C LYS A 882 -0.82 -7.45 -49.98
N PRO A 883 0.31 -7.83 -50.57
CA PRO A 883 0.50 -7.77 -52.02
C PRO A 883 -0.57 -8.65 -52.69
N GLY A 884 -1.17 -8.11 -53.77
CA GLY A 884 -2.14 -8.85 -54.54
C GLY A 884 -1.53 -10.08 -55.22
N ARG A 885 -2.35 -11.09 -55.51
CA ARG A 885 -1.89 -12.38 -56.08
C ARG A 885 -1.01 -12.22 -57.33
N ASN A 886 -1.20 -11.15 -58.11
CA ASN A 886 -0.49 -10.86 -59.36
C ASN A 886 0.64 -9.83 -59.22
N ASP A 887 0.85 -9.22 -58.04
CA ASP A 887 1.91 -8.26 -57.80
C ASP A 887 3.27 -8.98 -57.70
N LEU A 888 4.34 -8.22 -57.90
CA LEU A 888 5.70 -8.76 -57.75
C LEU A 888 5.94 -9.11 -56.26
N CYS A 889 6.52 -10.25 -55.99
CA CYS A 889 6.76 -10.73 -54.66
C CYS A 889 7.72 -9.79 -53.89
N PRO A 890 7.39 -9.33 -52.68
CA PRO A 890 8.25 -8.43 -51.92
C PRO A 890 9.59 -9.09 -51.46
N CYS A 891 9.79 -10.39 -51.67
CA CYS A 891 11.05 -11.06 -51.40
C CYS A 891 12.18 -10.77 -52.40
N GLY A 892 11.94 -9.93 -53.41
CA GLY A 892 12.94 -9.56 -54.41
C GLY A 892 13.21 -10.60 -55.52
N SER A 893 12.44 -11.70 -55.60
CA SER A 893 12.63 -12.79 -56.57
C SER A 893 12.20 -12.46 -57.99
N GLY A 894 11.60 -11.30 -58.28
CA GLY A 894 11.07 -10.93 -59.58
C GLY A 894 9.86 -11.74 -60.09
N LYS A 895 9.35 -12.68 -59.28
CA LYS A 895 8.18 -13.52 -59.60
C LYS A 895 6.91 -12.90 -59.01
N LYS A 896 5.73 -13.21 -59.60
CA LYS A 896 4.43 -12.78 -59.03
C LYS A 896 4.21 -13.48 -57.68
N TYR A 897 3.58 -12.80 -56.73
CA TYR A 897 3.36 -13.29 -55.36
C TYR A 897 2.76 -14.69 -55.30
N LYS A 898 1.76 -15.00 -56.13
CA LYS A 898 1.15 -16.33 -56.28
C LYS A 898 2.10 -17.44 -56.69
N ASN A 899 3.22 -17.10 -57.32
CA ASN A 899 4.21 -18.04 -57.87
C ASN A 899 5.52 -18.05 -57.04
N CYS A 900 5.49 -17.41 -55.84
CA CYS A 900 6.63 -17.33 -54.95
C CYS A 900 6.19 -17.54 -53.50
N CYS A 901 6.23 -16.55 -52.64
CA CYS A 901 5.89 -16.66 -51.23
C CYS A 901 4.38 -16.91 -50.98
N GLY A 902 3.52 -16.63 -51.94
CA GLY A 902 2.09 -16.92 -51.91
C GLY A 902 1.68 -18.28 -52.48
N ALA A 903 2.62 -19.15 -52.88
CA ALA A 903 2.33 -20.46 -53.48
C ALA A 903 2.01 -21.58 -52.48
N GLY A 904 2.20 -21.35 -51.16
CA GLY A 904 2.07 -22.37 -50.10
C GLY A 904 0.76 -22.36 -49.28
N ASN A 905 -0.18 -21.47 -49.52
CA ASN A 905 -1.44 -21.36 -48.78
C ASN A 905 -2.66 -21.57 -49.69
N GLY A 906 -2.84 -22.77 -50.16
CA GLY A 906 -4.04 -23.20 -50.82
C GLY A 906 -4.57 -24.46 -50.17
N VAL A 907 -5.32 -24.31 -49.08
CA VAL A 907 -6.48 -25.12 -48.64
C VAL A 907 -6.97 -24.55 -47.31
N GLN A 908 -8.29 -24.26 -47.19
CA GLN A 908 -9.09 -23.78 -46.09
C GLN A 908 -9.20 -22.24 -45.94
N ALA A 909 -10.04 -21.64 -46.72
CA ALA A 909 -10.85 -20.46 -46.35
C ALA A 909 -11.99 -20.24 -47.39
N ASP A 910 -12.97 -21.13 -47.38
CA ASP A 910 -14.25 -20.96 -48.10
C ASP A 910 -15.39 -21.64 -47.30
N GLU A 911 -15.59 -21.24 -46.03
CA GLU A 911 -16.76 -21.61 -45.22
C GLU A 911 -16.96 -20.69 -44.00
N ALA A 912 -16.75 -19.37 -44.15
CA ALA A 912 -17.08 -18.45 -43.04
C ALA A 912 -17.49 -17.05 -43.57
N GLU A 913 -18.21 -16.96 -44.67
CA GLU A 913 -18.82 -15.69 -45.16
C GLU A 913 -20.23 -15.89 -45.70
N GLN A 914 -21.10 -16.60 -44.98
CA GLN A 914 -22.54 -16.71 -45.29
C GLN A 914 -23.48 -16.79 -44.09
N GLU A 915 -23.12 -16.29 -42.91
CA GLU A 915 -24.06 -16.21 -41.76
C GLU A 915 -24.06 -14.87 -41.04
N GLU A 916 -23.86 -13.75 -41.73
CA GLU A 916 -24.17 -12.44 -41.17
C GLU A 916 -24.91 -11.55 -42.16
N ASN A 917 -26.09 -11.98 -42.60
CA ASN A 917 -27.09 -11.10 -43.21
C ASN A 917 -28.46 -11.80 -43.24
N SER A 918 -29.10 -11.98 -42.11
CA SER A 918 -30.54 -12.11 -42.00
C SER A 918 -30.97 -12.22 -40.52
N SER A 919 -31.21 -11.07 -39.90
CA SER A 919 -32.27 -10.95 -38.87
C SER A 919 -32.31 -9.48 -38.41
N ASP A 920 -32.89 -8.67 -39.25
CA ASP A 920 -33.53 -7.46 -38.78
C ASP A 920 -34.94 -7.50 -39.38
N SER A 921 -35.91 -7.78 -38.55
CA SER A 921 -37.33 -7.36 -38.61
C SER A 921 -38.22 -8.26 -37.79
N SER A 922 -39.02 -7.62 -36.99
CA SER A 922 -40.30 -7.95 -36.34
C SER A 922 -40.24 -8.25 -34.84
N GLU A 923 -40.59 -7.24 -34.04
CA GLU A 923 -41.88 -7.10 -33.30
C GLU A 923 -42.14 -8.20 -32.25
N GLU A 924 -42.08 -7.88 -30.98
CA GLU A 924 -43.01 -7.30 -29.96
C GLU A 924 -42.26 -7.07 -28.60
#